data_1029d71edd57ed85d8a31d334be1a7e4
#
_entry.id   1029d71edd57ed85d8a31d334be1a7e4
#
_cell.length_a   1.000
_cell.length_b   1.000
_cell.length_c   1.000
_cell.angle_alpha   90.00
_cell.angle_beta   90.00
_cell.angle_gamma   90.00
#
_symmetry.space_group_name_H-M   'P 1'
#
loop_
_entity.id
_entity.type
_entity.pdbx_description
1 polymer ?
#
loop_
_entity_poly.entity_id
_entity_poly.type
_entity_poly.pdbx_seq_one_letter_code
_entity_poly.pdbx_strand_id
1 'polypeptide(L)'
;MSHEEQVLFSAVDALLEQIAQDPLPPPAERKRLREAAGLSQDQVAKALKSRRESVGNWESGRSEPRPPKRAAYARLLEGLAARYPEEAAAPAEEAVEPAEPDEVVEPAEVAETEPAAPAAVEPATPRPADPVPVPRTSEGNASPYEHGPLAVVDVEGGDVFAYCVGGLVLDVPAKSLPALVEWTLGEARLGAERLHPSGQDADPLLVLTEAACERFGLPVRLSREEGLAGRLPEDHKVLKQLARAEWKLTRRGFGPWARIYRPARGARRSCVQLCVPAWHALDVRHWNGASQLPPAELVRLLGTYASRVMTPRGSTAVTGLELMTSLHPPTRASAPDADGKRHSERNPGSLGSEPVECAPCEAPDGHPLLADLPRFHQRGPAEMLFEEAYDWARPLTDDECLKRHLVGIDVNLAFGAAANGAVVGLEAPVHVDSPVFDPALPGSWLVDLSHVDPSHVVIGKQWRRLDGDLLPSPFTPKGDRPEGPAWYATPTVAYAVELGYEVAPVEAWVRPANGRYLDGWYKRLRDAYVATMADLGVGEGLAPDAFLAAMEGYRDRDPQLAVVLSAIKATVKGGIGKLRERPRGGGWRPGKPWPALSRPTWRPDIRAAVISRARINMHRKMVRMAAATGQYPVAVLSDCAVYASDGPSPLDFLPYRDGKPLPGGFRLGVSPGMVKHEGSQTTLWAEAVREEYGPELNLARYIKDGAVTAKDDGE
;
A
#
# COMPACT_ATOMS: atom_id res chain seq x y z
N MET A 1 -10.20 -53.39 27.45
CA MET A 1 -10.39 -51.99 27.00
C MET A 1 -11.09 -51.26 28.11
N SER A 2 -10.56 -50.13 28.52
CA SER A 2 -11.19 -49.28 29.53
C SER A 2 -12.44 -48.57 28.94
N HIS A 3 -13.35 -48.14 29.80
CA HIS A 3 -14.55 -47.39 29.38
C HIS A 3 -14.17 -46.12 28.62
N GLU A 4 -13.04 -45.52 28.97
CA GLU A 4 -12.47 -44.32 28.33
C GLU A 4 -11.97 -44.59 26.89
N GLU A 5 -11.34 -45.75 26.65
CA GLU A 5 -10.96 -46.20 25.31
C GLU A 5 -12.17 -46.46 24.41
N GLN A 6 -13.25 -47.01 24.94
CA GLN A 6 -14.49 -47.22 24.19
C GLN A 6 -15.16 -45.91 23.80
N VAL A 7 -15.15 -44.90 24.67
CA VAL A 7 -15.71 -43.56 24.36
C VAL A 7 -14.87 -42.86 23.29
N LEU A 8 -13.52 -42.96 23.36
CA LEU A 8 -12.61 -42.40 22.35
C LEU A 8 -12.79 -43.10 20.98
N PHE A 9 -12.87 -44.42 20.93
CA PHE A 9 -13.13 -45.15 19.67
C PHE A 9 -14.48 -44.81 19.09
N SER A 10 -15.54 -44.72 19.90
CA SER A 10 -16.87 -44.31 19.44
C SER A 10 -16.88 -42.88 18.90
N ALA A 11 -16.10 -41.94 19.48
CA ALA A 11 -15.97 -40.57 18.97
C ALA A 11 -15.17 -40.51 17.66
N VAL A 12 -14.15 -41.37 17.51
CA VAL A 12 -13.38 -41.49 16.26
C VAL A 12 -14.22 -42.12 15.16
N ASP A 13 -14.99 -43.17 15.48
CA ASP A 13 -15.90 -43.83 14.53
C ASP A 13 -17.01 -42.85 14.07
N ALA A 14 -17.56 -42.05 14.97
CA ALA A 14 -18.53 -41.01 14.62
C ALA A 14 -17.92 -39.92 13.71
N LEU A 15 -16.65 -39.56 13.89
CA LEU A 15 -15.91 -38.66 13.01
C LEU A 15 -15.65 -39.30 11.62
N LEU A 16 -15.29 -40.56 11.59
CA LEU A 16 -15.09 -41.31 10.34
C LEU A 16 -16.41 -41.49 9.55
N GLU A 17 -17.52 -41.77 10.22
CA GLU A 17 -18.86 -41.77 9.61
C GLU A 17 -19.25 -40.39 9.07
N GLN A 18 -18.91 -39.31 9.75
CA GLN A 18 -19.19 -37.93 9.31
C GLN A 18 -18.39 -37.53 8.05
N ILE A 19 -17.19 -38.12 7.89
CA ILE A 19 -16.35 -37.95 6.68
C ILE A 19 -16.86 -38.79 5.51
N ALA A 20 -17.47 -39.97 5.79
CA ALA A 20 -17.99 -40.90 4.78
C ALA A 20 -19.35 -40.50 4.17
N GLN A 21 -20.10 -39.63 4.83
CA GLN A 21 -21.51 -39.36 4.46
C GLN A 21 -21.75 -38.47 3.23
N ASP A 22 -20.75 -37.66 2.75
CA ASP A 22 -20.92 -36.81 1.58
C ASP A 22 -19.64 -36.72 0.73
N PRO A 23 -19.35 -37.71 -0.12
CA PRO A 23 -18.17 -37.64 -1.00
C PRO A 23 -18.40 -36.55 -2.07
N LEU A 24 -17.56 -35.51 -2.06
CA LEU A 24 -17.57 -34.52 -3.13
C LEU A 24 -16.78 -35.03 -4.33
N PRO A 25 -17.24 -34.77 -5.57
CA PRO A 25 -16.46 -35.04 -6.77
C PRO A 25 -15.08 -34.37 -6.74
N PRO A 26 -14.11 -34.82 -7.54
CA PRO A 26 -12.83 -34.14 -7.69
C PRO A 26 -13.00 -32.66 -8.05
N PRO A 27 -12.10 -31.76 -7.63
CA PRO A 27 -12.21 -30.32 -7.86
C PRO A 27 -12.49 -29.93 -9.32
N ALA A 28 -11.79 -30.55 -10.27
CA ALA A 28 -11.99 -30.32 -11.69
C ALA A 28 -13.43 -30.65 -12.16
N GLU A 29 -13.99 -31.73 -11.60
CA GLU A 29 -15.36 -32.17 -11.92
C GLU A 29 -16.42 -31.22 -11.31
N ARG A 30 -16.17 -30.65 -10.14
CA ARG A 30 -17.04 -29.61 -9.53
C ARG A 30 -17.16 -28.40 -10.45
N LYS A 31 -16.03 -27.95 -11.01
CA LYS A 31 -15.96 -26.84 -11.96
C LYS A 31 -16.67 -27.20 -13.27
N ARG A 32 -16.42 -28.38 -13.84
CA ARG A 32 -17.04 -28.87 -15.08
C ARG A 32 -18.57 -28.88 -14.97
N LEU A 33 -19.09 -29.44 -13.90
CA LEU A 33 -20.53 -29.55 -13.66
C LEU A 33 -21.21 -28.17 -13.54
N ARG A 34 -20.59 -27.24 -12.84
CA ARG A 34 -21.10 -25.87 -12.76
C ARG A 34 -21.12 -25.19 -14.13
N GLU A 35 -20.04 -25.32 -14.90
CA GLU A 35 -19.91 -24.70 -16.22
C GLU A 35 -20.86 -25.32 -17.24
N ALA A 36 -20.99 -26.63 -17.24
CA ALA A 36 -21.97 -27.33 -18.09
C ALA A 36 -23.41 -26.86 -17.82
N ALA A 37 -23.72 -26.48 -16.59
CA ALA A 37 -25.01 -25.92 -16.22
C ALA A 37 -25.13 -24.40 -16.51
N GLY A 38 -24.11 -23.74 -17.03
CA GLY A 38 -24.10 -22.30 -17.29
C GLY A 38 -24.16 -21.45 -16.01
N LEU A 39 -23.80 -22.01 -14.84
CA LEU A 39 -23.85 -21.30 -13.57
C LEU A 39 -22.55 -20.56 -13.30
N SER A 40 -22.65 -19.29 -12.88
CA SER A 40 -21.51 -18.55 -12.36
C SER A 40 -21.16 -18.99 -10.92
N GLN A 41 -19.92 -18.83 -10.49
CA GLN A 41 -19.52 -19.05 -9.10
C GLN A 41 -20.35 -18.21 -8.13
N ASP A 42 -20.72 -16.98 -8.50
CA ASP A 42 -21.57 -16.10 -7.71
C ASP A 42 -22.98 -16.67 -7.49
N GLN A 43 -23.58 -17.29 -8.50
CA GLN A 43 -24.88 -17.93 -8.37
C GLN A 43 -24.83 -19.11 -7.42
N VAL A 44 -23.80 -19.94 -7.51
CA VAL A 44 -23.57 -21.07 -6.59
C VAL A 44 -23.28 -20.56 -5.17
N ALA A 45 -22.44 -19.55 -5.04
CA ALA A 45 -22.12 -18.92 -3.76
C ALA A 45 -23.36 -18.34 -3.07
N LYS A 46 -24.18 -17.61 -3.82
CA LYS A 46 -25.43 -17.04 -3.31
C LYS A 46 -26.43 -18.13 -2.87
N ALA A 47 -26.56 -19.23 -3.62
CA ALA A 47 -27.42 -20.35 -3.25
C ALA A 47 -26.95 -21.06 -1.97
N LEU A 48 -25.63 -21.13 -1.74
CA LEU A 48 -25.03 -21.81 -0.59
C LEU A 48 -24.72 -20.83 0.58
N LYS A 49 -25.16 -19.56 0.47
CA LYS A 49 -24.80 -18.50 1.42
C LYS A 49 -23.29 -18.48 1.73
N SER A 50 -22.50 -18.55 0.68
CA SER A 50 -21.04 -18.57 0.71
C SER A 50 -20.47 -17.42 -0.12
N ARG A 51 -19.16 -17.19 -0.05
CA ARG A 51 -18.46 -16.24 -0.90
C ARG A 51 -18.12 -16.88 -2.25
N ARG A 52 -18.01 -16.10 -3.31
CA ARG A 52 -17.56 -16.55 -4.63
C ARG A 52 -16.18 -17.22 -4.54
N GLU A 53 -15.25 -16.62 -3.80
CA GLU A 53 -13.89 -17.13 -3.60
C GLU A 53 -13.91 -18.51 -2.91
N SER A 54 -14.85 -18.73 -1.98
CA SER A 54 -15.00 -20.04 -1.34
C SER A 54 -15.36 -21.11 -2.37
N VAL A 55 -16.29 -20.80 -3.30
CA VAL A 55 -16.65 -21.73 -4.37
C VAL A 55 -15.47 -21.94 -5.32
N GLY A 56 -14.73 -20.87 -5.69
CA GLY A 56 -13.51 -20.97 -6.48
C GLY A 56 -12.44 -21.83 -5.80
N ASN A 57 -12.26 -21.68 -4.49
CA ASN A 57 -11.32 -22.50 -3.70
C ASN A 57 -11.77 -23.97 -3.62
N TRP A 58 -13.08 -24.26 -3.55
CA TRP A 58 -13.60 -25.62 -3.58
C TRP A 58 -13.44 -26.29 -4.95
N GLU A 59 -13.57 -25.54 -6.02
CA GLU A 59 -13.39 -25.98 -7.41
C GLU A 59 -11.90 -26.11 -7.81
N SER A 60 -11.01 -25.38 -7.15
CA SER A 60 -9.57 -25.50 -7.34
C SER A 60 -8.88 -26.49 -6.39
N GLY A 61 -9.64 -27.05 -5.42
CA GLY A 61 -9.09 -27.96 -4.40
C GLY A 61 -8.24 -27.28 -3.32
N ARG A 62 -8.19 -25.96 -3.27
CA ARG A 62 -7.44 -25.20 -2.24
C ARG A 62 -8.08 -25.31 -0.85
N SER A 63 -9.39 -25.52 -0.80
CA SER A 63 -10.12 -25.79 0.44
C SER A 63 -11.36 -26.64 0.18
N GLU A 64 -11.92 -27.23 1.24
CA GLU A 64 -13.14 -28.01 1.20
C GLU A 64 -14.26 -27.28 1.95
N PRO A 65 -15.52 -27.35 1.46
CA PRO A 65 -16.65 -26.79 2.20
C PRO A 65 -16.87 -27.58 3.51
N ARG A 66 -17.17 -26.89 4.60
CA ARG A 66 -17.49 -27.47 5.89
C ARG A 66 -18.99 -27.64 6.09
N PRO A 67 -19.47 -28.55 6.95
CA PRO A 67 -20.87 -28.61 7.33
C PRO A 67 -21.38 -27.26 7.87
N PRO A 68 -22.66 -26.85 7.61
CA PRO A 68 -23.68 -27.60 6.82
C PRO A 68 -23.56 -27.36 5.29
N LYS A 69 -22.64 -26.49 4.83
CA LYS A 69 -22.52 -26.11 3.41
C LYS A 69 -21.99 -27.25 2.55
N ARG A 70 -21.22 -28.19 3.13
CA ARG A 70 -20.71 -29.37 2.43
C ARG A 70 -21.86 -30.24 1.87
N ALA A 71 -22.84 -30.57 2.70
CA ALA A 71 -23.99 -31.38 2.30
C ALA A 71 -24.83 -30.68 1.22
N ALA A 72 -25.06 -29.37 1.37
CA ALA A 72 -25.79 -28.59 0.38
C ALA A 72 -25.05 -28.50 -0.97
N TYR A 73 -23.72 -28.40 -0.95
CA TYR A 73 -22.88 -28.37 -2.14
C TYR A 73 -22.80 -29.75 -2.82
N ALA A 74 -22.66 -30.83 -2.05
CA ALA A 74 -22.72 -32.21 -2.56
C ALA A 74 -24.04 -32.46 -3.31
N ARG A 75 -25.18 -32.10 -2.70
CA ARG A 75 -26.49 -32.23 -3.31
C ARG A 75 -26.67 -31.44 -4.60
N LEU A 76 -26.06 -30.22 -4.67
CA LEU A 76 -26.05 -29.44 -5.90
C LEU A 76 -25.28 -30.17 -6.99
N LEU A 77 -24.06 -30.64 -6.69
CA LEU A 77 -23.19 -31.33 -7.64
C LEU A 77 -23.78 -32.65 -8.12
N GLU A 78 -24.43 -33.44 -7.27
CA GLU A 78 -25.16 -34.65 -7.63
C GLU A 78 -26.30 -34.33 -8.61
N GLY A 79 -27.08 -33.27 -8.31
CA GLY A 79 -28.15 -32.84 -9.20
C GLY A 79 -27.66 -32.32 -10.54
N LEU A 80 -26.45 -31.76 -10.60
CA LEU A 80 -25.79 -31.34 -11.83
C LEU A 80 -25.21 -32.53 -12.59
N ALA A 81 -24.58 -33.50 -11.92
CA ALA A 81 -24.02 -34.70 -12.53
C ALA A 81 -25.13 -35.54 -13.20
N ALA A 82 -26.30 -35.64 -12.56
CA ALA A 82 -27.45 -36.34 -13.14
C ALA A 82 -28.01 -35.65 -14.42
N ARG A 83 -27.82 -34.34 -14.60
CA ARG A 83 -28.28 -33.57 -15.74
C ARG A 83 -27.23 -33.41 -16.86
N TYR A 84 -25.96 -33.44 -16.49
CA TYR A 84 -24.81 -33.24 -17.37
C TYR A 84 -23.78 -34.38 -17.20
N PRO A 85 -24.14 -35.63 -17.61
CA PRO A 85 -23.22 -36.75 -17.53
C PRO A 85 -22.00 -36.53 -18.40
N GLU A 86 -20.85 -37.15 -18.05
CA GLU A 86 -19.61 -37.10 -18.77
C GLU A 86 -19.79 -37.88 -20.12
N GLU A 87 -19.78 -37.17 -21.25
CA GLU A 87 -19.65 -37.83 -22.56
C GLU A 87 -18.22 -38.27 -22.76
N ALA A 88 -18.02 -39.54 -23.14
CA ALA A 88 -16.70 -40.15 -23.32
C ALA A 88 -15.82 -39.33 -24.29
N ALA A 89 -14.71 -38.82 -23.80
CA ALA A 89 -13.84 -37.87 -24.46
C ALA A 89 -13.06 -38.46 -25.62
N ALA A 90 -13.07 -37.75 -26.74
CA ALA A 90 -11.99 -37.74 -27.73
C ALA A 90 -10.90 -36.74 -27.25
N PRO A 91 -9.60 -36.95 -27.59
CA PRO A 91 -8.51 -36.16 -27.00
C PRO A 91 -8.59 -34.70 -27.41
N ALA A 92 -8.68 -33.82 -26.44
CA ALA A 92 -8.77 -32.38 -26.62
C ALA A 92 -7.38 -31.74 -26.65
N GLU A 93 -7.17 -30.90 -27.63
CA GLU A 93 -6.10 -29.91 -27.70
C GLU A 93 -6.14 -28.99 -26.46
N GLU A 94 -4.94 -28.66 -25.96
CA GLU A 94 -4.75 -27.78 -24.80
C GLU A 94 -5.38 -26.40 -25.02
N ALA A 95 -6.55 -26.18 -24.44
CA ALA A 95 -7.12 -24.85 -24.32
C ALA A 95 -6.53 -24.14 -23.10
N VAL A 96 -5.77 -23.11 -23.34
CA VAL A 96 -5.22 -22.18 -22.33
C VAL A 96 -6.38 -21.50 -21.60
N GLU A 97 -6.55 -21.80 -20.33
CA GLU A 97 -7.50 -21.14 -19.42
C GLU A 97 -7.15 -19.65 -19.25
N PRO A 98 -8.11 -18.74 -19.35
CA PRO A 98 -7.86 -17.34 -18.96
C PRO A 98 -7.74 -17.26 -17.43
N ALA A 99 -6.59 -16.83 -16.96
CA ALA A 99 -6.36 -16.55 -15.54
C ALA A 99 -7.34 -15.48 -15.04
N GLU A 100 -8.04 -15.80 -13.98
CA GLU A 100 -8.78 -14.79 -13.17
C GLU A 100 -7.81 -13.71 -12.69
N PRO A 101 -8.26 -12.45 -12.58
CA PRO A 101 -7.40 -11.38 -12.10
C PRO A 101 -6.99 -11.67 -10.66
N ASP A 102 -5.69 -11.88 -10.45
CA ASP A 102 -5.10 -12.06 -9.13
C ASP A 102 -5.53 -10.92 -8.20
N GLU A 103 -6.08 -11.33 -7.08
CA GLU A 103 -6.34 -10.49 -5.92
C GLU A 103 -5.08 -9.68 -5.59
N VAL A 104 -5.19 -8.37 -5.65
CA VAL A 104 -4.12 -7.46 -5.24
C VAL A 104 -3.93 -7.67 -3.74
N VAL A 105 -2.89 -8.40 -3.37
CA VAL A 105 -2.47 -8.47 -1.96
C VAL A 105 -2.07 -7.07 -1.53
N GLU A 106 -2.91 -6.47 -0.72
CA GLU A 106 -2.66 -5.17 -0.15
C GLU A 106 -1.44 -5.20 0.79
N PRO A 107 -0.56 -4.23 0.69
CA PRO A 107 0.50 -4.05 1.69
C PRO A 107 -0.12 -3.54 2.99
N ALA A 108 0.30 -4.12 4.08
CA ALA A 108 -0.11 -3.76 5.42
C ALA A 108 0.36 -2.34 5.81
N GLU A 109 -0.40 -1.65 6.61
CA GLU A 109 -0.24 -0.23 7.05
C GLU A 109 0.60 -0.08 8.33
N VAL A 110 1.24 1.06 8.56
CA VAL A 110 2.40 1.23 9.46
C VAL A 110 2.49 2.56 10.25
N ALA A 111 2.86 2.58 11.51
CA ALA A 111 2.86 3.69 12.49
C ALA A 111 4.21 4.43 12.79
N GLU A 112 4.18 5.50 13.51
CA GLU A 112 5.11 6.62 13.71
C GLU A 112 6.33 6.46 14.63
N THR A 113 7.37 7.28 14.39
CA THR A 113 8.33 7.68 15.41
C THR A 113 8.20 9.17 15.72
N GLU A 114 7.98 9.50 16.99
CA GLU A 114 8.34 10.82 17.48
C GLU A 114 9.87 11.03 17.32
N PRO A 115 10.33 12.22 16.93
CA PRO A 115 11.74 12.56 17.06
C PRO A 115 12.11 12.48 18.55
N ALA A 116 13.22 11.85 18.86
CA ALA A 116 13.80 11.87 20.18
C ALA A 116 13.83 13.31 20.69
N ALA A 117 13.27 13.56 21.86
CA ALA A 117 13.37 14.85 22.51
C ALA A 117 14.83 15.23 22.66
N PRO A 118 15.26 16.44 22.26
CA PRO A 118 16.59 16.91 22.58
C PRO A 118 16.76 16.95 24.11
N ALA A 119 17.92 16.55 24.58
CA ALA A 119 18.32 16.65 25.98
C ALA A 119 18.03 18.06 26.50
N ALA A 120 17.44 18.13 27.68
CA ALA A 120 17.10 19.38 28.35
C ALA A 120 18.35 20.28 28.46
N VAL A 121 18.33 21.39 27.72
CA VAL A 121 19.21 22.53 27.93
C VAL A 121 18.44 23.50 28.79
N GLU A 122 19.05 23.95 29.89
CA GLU A 122 18.53 24.94 30.81
C GLU A 122 18.09 26.22 30.09
N PRO A 123 17.07 26.94 30.59
CA PRO A 123 16.47 28.06 29.87
C PRO A 123 17.40 29.28 29.90
N ALA A 124 17.94 29.64 28.75
CA ALA A 124 18.53 30.96 28.54
C ALA A 124 17.43 31.99 28.29
N THR A 125 17.53 33.12 28.96
CA THR A 125 16.64 34.27 28.86
C THR A 125 16.41 34.75 27.43
N PRO A 126 15.19 35.16 27.03
CA PRO A 126 14.87 35.53 25.66
C PRO A 126 15.50 36.89 25.27
N ARG A 127 16.35 36.88 24.24
CA ARG A 127 16.64 38.08 23.48
C ARG A 127 15.48 38.36 22.50
N PRO A 128 15.15 39.63 22.18
CA PRO A 128 14.15 39.96 21.23
C PRO A 128 14.48 39.37 19.85
N ALA A 129 13.53 38.69 19.26
CA ALA A 129 13.67 38.11 17.94
C ALA A 129 13.77 39.20 16.88
N ASP A 130 14.81 39.14 16.04
CA ASP A 130 14.86 39.86 14.78
C ASP A 130 13.70 39.38 13.88
N PRO A 131 13.09 40.27 13.09
CA PRO A 131 11.95 39.89 12.25
C PRO A 131 12.38 38.85 11.22
N VAL A 132 11.67 37.71 11.23
CA VAL A 132 11.80 36.66 10.21
C VAL A 132 11.60 37.32 8.84
N PRO A 133 12.51 37.14 7.88
CA PRO A 133 12.30 37.65 6.54
C PRO A 133 11.09 36.95 5.92
N VAL A 134 10.05 37.71 5.66
CA VAL A 134 8.97 37.29 4.76
C VAL A 134 9.62 36.88 3.44
N PRO A 135 9.30 35.73 2.86
CA PRO A 135 9.82 35.38 1.55
C PRO A 135 9.44 36.50 0.58
N ARG A 136 10.45 37.23 0.12
CA ARG A 136 10.26 38.17 -0.98
C ARG A 136 9.72 37.36 -2.16
N THR A 137 8.51 37.62 -2.59
CA THR A 137 8.04 37.31 -3.93
C THR A 137 9.09 37.84 -4.88
N SER A 138 9.88 36.94 -5.48
CA SER A 138 10.80 37.32 -6.55
C SER A 138 9.94 37.77 -7.72
N GLU A 139 9.98 39.04 -7.94
CA GLU A 139 9.52 39.61 -9.21
C GLU A 139 10.30 38.97 -10.37
N GLY A 140 9.55 38.31 -11.28
CA GLY A 140 9.96 38.21 -12.65
C GLY A 140 10.86 37.05 -13.08
N ASN A 141 10.42 35.81 -12.92
CA ASN A 141 10.58 34.83 -13.99
C ASN A 141 9.24 34.08 -14.11
N ALA A 142 8.44 34.49 -15.08
CA ALA A 142 7.23 33.77 -15.46
C ALA A 142 7.61 32.29 -15.69
N SER A 143 6.90 31.35 -15.06
CA SER A 143 7.10 29.93 -15.28
C SER A 143 7.12 29.66 -16.79
N PRO A 144 8.05 28.85 -17.30
CA PRO A 144 8.07 28.47 -18.70
C PRO A 144 6.81 27.68 -19.10
N TYR A 145 6.00 27.27 -18.13
CA TYR A 145 4.77 26.49 -18.27
C TYR A 145 3.54 27.36 -17.99
N GLU A 146 3.10 28.08 -19.02
CA GLU A 146 2.07 29.12 -18.93
C GLU A 146 0.71 28.59 -18.51
N HIS A 147 0.38 27.35 -18.90
CA HIS A 147 -0.95 26.76 -18.72
C HIS A 147 -0.99 25.58 -17.74
N GLY A 148 0.06 25.43 -16.96
CA GLY A 148 0.14 24.45 -15.84
C GLY A 148 0.51 23.02 -16.24
N PRO A 149 0.45 22.08 -15.28
CA PRO A 149 1.05 20.76 -15.42
C PRO A 149 0.24 19.78 -16.26
N LEU A 150 -1.05 20.05 -16.48
CA LEU A 150 -1.95 19.12 -17.16
C LEU A 150 -3.16 19.83 -17.79
N ALA A 151 -3.75 19.14 -18.76
CA ALA A 151 -5.04 19.53 -19.33
C ALA A 151 -5.91 18.32 -19.60
N VAL A 152 -7.24 18.51 -19.52
CA VAL A 152 -8.24 17.54 -19.99
C VAL A 152 -8.67 17.97 -21.40
N VAL A 153 -8.49 17.07 -22.35
CA VAL A 153 -8.85 17.32 -23.76
C VAL A 153 -10.21 16.69 -24.04
N ASP A 154 -11.11 17.49 -24.58
CA ASP A 154 -12.48 17.09 -24.93
C ASP A 154 -12.87 17.60 -26.32
N VAL A 155 -14.04 17.16 -26.82
CA VAL A 155 -14.59 17.56 -28.13
C VAL A 155 -16.02 18.03 -27.94
N GLU A 156 -16.29 19.26 -28.33
CA GLU A 156 -17.62 19.86 -28.30
C GLU A 156 -17.96 20.46 -29.67
N GLY A 157 -19.11 20.11 -30.23
CA GLY A 157 -19.56 20.63 -31.53
C GLY A 157 -18.64 20.27 -32.72
N GLY A 158 -17.69 19.37 -32.55
CA GLY A 158 -16.69 18.99 -33.56
C GLY A 158 -15.32 19.67 -33.36
N ASP A 159 -15.25 20.71 -32.54
CA ASP A 159 -14.01 21.41 -32.17
C ASP A 159 -13.38 20.77 -30.94
N VAL A 160 -12.05 20.84 -30.82
CA VAL A 160 -11.28 20.24 -29.75
C VAL A 160 -10.83 21.32 -28.77
N PHE A 161 -11.09 21.09 -27.49
CA PHE A 161 -10.75 21.98 -26.40
C PHE A 161 -9.84 21.32 -25.39
N ALA A 162 -8.94 22.10 -24.79
CA ALA A 162 -8.10 21.68 -23.67
C ALA A 162 -8.42 22.52 -22.43
N TYR A 163 -9.01 21.88 -21.42
CA TYR A 163 -9.31 22.48 -20.13
C TYR A 163 -8.06 22.42 -19.27
N CYS A 164 -7.47 23.57 -18.96
CA CYS A 164 -6.23 23.71 -18.20
C CYS A 164 -6.49 23.95 -16.71
N VAL A 165 -5.48 23.69 -15.90
CA VAL A 165 -5.51 24.03 -14.47
C VAL A 165 -5.66 25.56 -14.33
N GLY A 166 -6.57 26.01 -13.44
CA GLY A 166 -6.87 27.44 -13.28
C GLY A 166 -8.08 27.93 -14.07
N GLY A 167 -8.76 27.05 -14.82
CA GLY A 167 -10.02 27.31 -15.48
C GLY A 167 -9.89 27.91 -16.91
N LEU A 168 -8.67 27.99 -17.44
CA LEU A 168 -8.45 28.40 -18.84
C LEU A 168 -8.83 27.24 -19.77
N VAL A 169 -9.52 27.58 -20.88
CA VAL A 169 -9.85 26.65 -21.98
C VAL A 169 -9.16 27.13 -23.24
N LEU A 170 -8.42 26.24 -23.88
CA LEU A 170 -7.68 26.52 -25.12
C LEU A 170 -8.28 25.78 -26.28
N ASP A 171 -8.37 26.43 -27.45
CA ASP A 171 -8.66 25.75 -28.69
C ASP A 171 -7.48 24.90 -29.13
N VAL A 172 -7.75 23.65 -29.54
CA VAL A 172 -6.72 22.67 -29.95
C VAL A 172 -6.80 22.49 -31.48
N PRO A 173 -5.90 23.10 -32.27
CA PRO A 173 -5.94 22.99 -33.74
C PRO A 173 -5.45 21.65 -34.26
N ALA A 174 -5.02 20.73 -33.38
CA ALA A 174 -4.44 19.46 -33.74
C ALA A 174 -5.46 18.49 -34.38
N LYS A 175 -5.10 17.96 -35.55
CA LYS A 175 -5.90 17.01 -36.34
C LYS A 175 -5.48 15.55 -36.11
N SER A 176 -4.39 15.28 -35.40
CA SER A 176 -3.86 13.96 -35.13
C SER A 176 -3.16 13.91 -33.79
N LEU A 177 -2.98 12.72 -33.22
CA LEU A 177 -2.30 12.57 -31.93
C LEU A 177 -0.85 13.10 -31.93
N PRO A 178 -0.01 12.86 -32.97
CA PRO A 178 1.31 13.51 -33.03
C PRO A 178 1.25 15.04 -33.01
N ALA A 179 0.29 15.65 -33.72
CA ALA A 179 0.10 17.09 -33.73
C ALA A 179 -0.34 17.62 -32.35
N LEU A 180 -1.21 16.87 -31.64
CA LEU A 180 -1.59 17.18 -30.26
C LEU A 180 -0.38 17.18 -29.31
N VAL A 181 0.50 16.20 -29.42
CA VAL A 181 1.74 16.10 -28.62
C VAL A 181 2.65 17.31 -28.89
N GLU A 182 2.81 17.72 -30.16
CA GLU A 182 3.62 18.87 -30.53
C GLU A 182 3.01 20.19 -30.06
N TRP A 183 1.70 20.37 -30.25
CA TRP A 183 0.95 21.53 -29.73
C TRP A 183 1.10 21.68 -28.22
N THR A 184 1.02 20.57 -27.45
CA THR A 184 1.15 20.55 -25.99
C THR A 184 2.48 21.15 -25.52
N LEU A 185 3.57 20.82 -26.20
CA LEU A 185 4.93 21.26 -25.83
C LEU A 185 5.29 22.62 -26.42
N GLY A 186 4.73 22.96 -27.56
CA GLY A 186 5.05 24.20 -28.32
C GLY A 186 4.14 25.35 -27.96
N GLU A 187 2.88 25.29 -28.37
CA GLU A 187 1.92 26.36 -28.24
C GLU A 187 1.29 26.44 -26.86
N ALA A 188 0.77 25.30 -26.36
CA ALA A 188 0.13 25.23 -25.06
C ALA A 188 1.11 25.33 -23.88
N ARG A 189 2.40 25.10 -24.08
CA ARG A 189 3.44 25.19 -23.03
C ARG A 189 3.04 24.55 -21.70
N LEU A 190 2.41 23.36 -21.79
CA LEU A 190 2.05 22.60 -20.60
C LEU A 190 3.29 21.95 -19.97
N GLY A 191 3.29 21.84 -18.65
CA GLY A 191 4.34 21.19 -17.87
C GLY A 191 4.34 21.68 -16.44
N ALA A 192 5.29 21.16 -15.65
CA ALA A 192 5.46 21.53 -14.25
C ALA A 192 6.91 21.94 -13.96
N GLU A 193 7.09 22.78 -12.94
CA GLU A 193 8.41 23.00 -12.37
C GLU A 193 8.92 21.70 -11.74
N ARG A 194 10.21 21.44 -11.92
CA ARG A 194 10.84 20.22 -11.40
C ARG A 194 10.97 20.29 -9.89
N LEU A 195 10.69 19.19 -9.20
CA LEU A 195 10.91 19.05 -7.76
C LEU A 195 12.39 19.06 -7.39
N HIS A 196 13.24 18.64 -8.34
CA HIS A 196 14.71 18.72 -8.24
C HIS A 196 15.27 19.19 -9.59
N PRO A 197 16.33 20.05 -9.63
CA PRO A 197 16.87 20.56 -10.90
C PRO A 197 17.23 19.50 -11.94
N SER A 198 17.67 18.31 -11.49
CA SER A 198 17.95 17.15 -12.36
C SER A 198 16.77 16.17 -12.51
N GLY A 199 15.60 16.49 -11.95
CA GLY A 199 14.40 15.68 -12.04
C GLY A 199 13.84 15.60 -13.46
N GLN A 200 12.98 14.62 -13.69
CA GLN A 200 12.30 14.39 -14.98
C GLN A 200 10.77 14.54 -14.84
N ASP A 201 10.31 15.24 -13.83
CA ASP A 201 8.90 15.38 -13.43
C ASP A 201 8.19 16.59 -14.06
N ALA A 202 8.87 17.33 -14.94
CA ALA A 202 8.28 18.47 -15.67
C ALA A 202 7.33 18.08 -16.81
N ASP A 203 7.35 16.81 -17.25
CA ASP A 203 6.57 16.35 -18.40
C ASP A 203 5.06 16.58 -18.20
N PRO A 204 4.35 17.24 -19.14
CA PRO A 204 2.92 17.50 -19.04
C PRO A 204 2.09 16.23 -19.14
N LEU A 205 0.88 16.29 -18.58
CA LEU A 205 -0.14 15.24 -18.68
C LEU A 205 -1.34 15.73 -19.47
N LEU A 206 -1.72 15.01 -20.50
CA LEU A 206 -3.00 15.15 -21.19
C LEU A 206 -3.94 14.02 -20.75
N VAL A 207 -5.13 14.39 -20.32
CA VAL A 207 -6.22 13.46 -20.01
C VAL A 207 -7.19 13.52 -21.17
N LEU A 208 -7.42 12.37 -21.83
CA LEU A 208 -8.29 12.29 -22.99
C LEU A 208 -9.67 11.76 -22.59
N THR A 209 -10.72 12.53 -22.86
CA THR A 209 -12.11 12.04 -22.74
C THR A 209 -12.41 10.99 -23.81
N GLU A 210 -13.57 10.33 -23.71
CA GLU A 210 -14.02 9.36 -24.73
C GLU A 210 -14.11 10.05 -26.11
N ALA A 211 -14.69 11.24 -26.20
CA ALA A 211 -14.80 12.01 -27.41
C ALA A 211 -13.43 12.40 -28.00
N ALA A 212 -12.48 12.79 -27.14
CA ALA A 212 -11.12 13.05 -27.58
C ALA A 212 -10.40 11.78 -28.07
N CYS A 213 -10.63 10.63 -27.45
CA CYS A 213 -10.09 9.35 -27.94
C CYS A 213 -10.57 9.07 -29.37
N GLU A 214 -11.86 9.12 -29.62
CA GLU A 214 -12.43 8.93 -30.97
C GLU A 214 -11.86 9.93 -31.99
N ARG A 215 -11.83 11.20 -31.60
CA ARG A 215 -11.32 12.28 -32.44
C ARG A 215 -9.88 12.06 -32.92
N PHE A 216 -9.04 11.51 -32.05
CA PHE A 216 -7.64 11.20 -32.34
C PHE A 216 -7.39 9.77 -32.84
N GLY A 217 -8.45 8.99 -33.09
CA GLY A 217 -8.40 7.65 -33.67
C GLY A 217 -7.97 6.56 -32.67
N LEU A 218 -8.18 6.80 -31.39
CA LEU A 218 -8.03 5.80 -30.33
C LEU A 218 -9.39 5.12 -30.07
N PRO A 219 -9.42 3.83 -29.69
CA PRO A 219 -10.68 3.19 -29.27
C PRO A 219 -11.21 3.81 -27.97
N VAL A 220 -12.51 3.95 -27.86
CA VAL A 220 -13.16 4.42 -26.61
C VAL A 220 -12.89 3.43 -25.48
N ARG A 221 -12.95 2.13 -25.80
CA ARG A 221 -12.68 1.05 -24.84
C ARG A 221 -11.70 0.07 -25.48
N LEU A 222 -10.82 -0.48 -24.66
CA LEU A 222 -9.94 -1.55 -25.10
C LEU A 222 -10.76 -2.84 -25.33
N SER A 223 -10.43 -3.59 -26.37
CA SER A 223 -10.91 -4.94 -26.56
C SER A 223 -10.44 -5.85 -25.40
N ARG A 224 -11.02 -7.03 -25.26
CA ARG A 224 -10.59 -7.99 -24.23
C ARG A 224 -9.10 -8.32 -24.34
N GLU A 225 -8.59 -8.52 -25.55
CA GLU A 225 -7.18 -8.83 -25.80
C GLU A 225 -6.26 -7.66 -25.47
N GLU A 226 -6.63 -6.44 -25.88
CA GLU A 226 -5.88 -5.22 -25.57
C GLU A 226 -5.91 -4.91 -24.06
N GLY A 227 -7.03 -5.19 -23.39
CA GLY A 227 -7.18 -5.06 -21.93
C GLY A 227 -6.27 -6.03 -21.18
N LEU A 228 -6.20 -7.29 -21.60
CA LEU A 228 -5.27 -8.28 -21.04
C LEU A 228 -3.81 -7.92 -21.32
N ALA A 229 -3.50 -7.39 -22.51
CA ALA A 229 -2.16 -6.89 -22.85
C ALA A 229 -1.81 -5.56 -22.14
N GLY A 230 -2.82 -4.85 -21.64
CA GLY A 230 -2.69 -3.53 -21.01
C GLY A 230 -2.23 -2.43 -21.99
N ARG A 231 -2.32 -2.65 -23.30
CA ARG A 231 -1.83 -1.72 -24.33
C ARG A 231 -2.41 -2.04 -25.71
N LEU A 232 -2.42 -1.04 -26.58
CA LEU A 232 -2.73 -1.21 -28.00
C LEU A 232 -1.66 -2.04 -28.71
N PRO A 233 -2.03 -2.80 -29.75
CA PRO A 233 -1.11 -3.56 -30.59
C PRO A 233 -0.15 -2.61 -31.32
N GLU A 234 1.07 -3.07 -31.58
CA GLU A 234 2.14 -2.23 -32.18
C GLU A 234 1.81 -1.78 -33.62
N ASP A 235 0.97 -2.50 -34.32
CA ASP A 235 0.52 -2.19 -35.67
C ASP A 235 -0.67 -1.21 -35.71
N HIS A 236 -1.18 -0.77 -34.55
CA HIS A 236 -2.29 0.19 -34.48
C HIS A 236 -1.97 1.48 -35.26
N LYS A 237 -2.99 2.02 -35.95
CA LYS A 237 -2.84 3.20 -36.84
C LYS A 237 -2.16 4.40 -36.16
N VAL A 238 -2.58 4.71 -34.92
CA VAL A 238 -2.05 5.84 -34.16
C VAL A 238 -0.58 5.64 -33.81
N LEU A 239 -0.16 4.41 -33.49
CA LEU A 239 1.26 4.09 -33.19
C LEU A 239 2.13 4.28 -34.44
N LYS A 240 1.62 3.86 -35.62
CA LYS A 240 2.30 4.10 -36.91
C LYS A 240 2.41 5.59 -37.22
N GLN A 241 1.40 6.39 -36.86
CA GLN A 241 1.45 7.87 -37.01
C GLN A 241 2.52 8.49 -36.11
N LEU A 242 2.57 8.09 -34.82
CA LEU A 242 3.59 8.54 -33.88
C LEU A 242 5.00 8.20 -34.35
N ALA A 243 5.21 6.97 -34.83
CA ALA A 243 6.51 6.50 -35.32
C ALA A 243 6.95 7.31 -36.58
N ARG A 244 6.04 7.59 -37.52
CA ARG A 244 6.32 8.44 -38.71
C ARG A 244 6.70 9.87 -38.34
N ALA A 245 6.14 10.37 -37.23
CA ALA A 245 6.46 11.70 -36.69
C ALA A 245 7.68 11.67 -35.72
N GLU A 246 8.47 10.58 -35.73
CA GLU A 246 9.66 10.37 -34.89
C GLU A 246 9.39 10.36 -33.37
N TRP A 247 8.14 10.15 -32.94
CA TRP A 247 7.79 9.95 -31.55
C TRP A 247 7.95 8.47 -31.17
N LYS A 248 8.48 8.24 -29.98
CA LYS A 248 8.69 6.90 -29.40
C LYS A 248 7.82 6.69 -28.17
N LEU A 249 7.50 5.44 -27.91
CA LEU A 249 6.84 4.99 -26.69
C LEU A 249 7.85 4.33 -25.74
N THR A 250 7.60 4.40 -24.46
CA THR A 250 8.35 3.60 -23.48
C THR A 250 8.06 2.09 -23.68
N ARG A 251 8.84 1.23 -23.03
CA ARG A 251 8.65 -0.23 -23.10
C ARG A 251 7.24 -0.71 -22.72
N ARG A 252 6.49 0.10 -21.97
CA ARG A 252 5.10 -0.21 -21.59
C ARG A 252 4.11 -0.12 -22.77
N GLY A 253 4.52 0.46 -23.89
CA GLY A 253 3.66 0.68 -25.05
C GLY A 253 2.61 1.76 -24.81
N PHE A 254 1.54 1.73 -25.61
CA PHE A 254 0.42 2.66 -25.53
C PHE A 254 -0.74 2.04 -24.76
N GLY A 255 -0.72 2.17 -23.45
CA GLY A 255 -1.77 1.75 -22.54
C GLY A 255 -2.52 2.93 -21.91
N PRO A 256 -3.30 2.69 -20.84
CA PRO A 256 -4.06 3.73 -20.14
C PRO A 256 -3.22 4.93 -19.67
N TRP A 257 -1.93 4.68 -19.42
CA TRP A 257 -0.92 5.68 -19.10
C TRP A 257 0.23 5.56 -20.11
N ALA A 258 0.13 6.24 -21.23
CA ALA A 258 1.18 6.23 -22.26
C ALA A 258 2.17 7.38 -22.03
N ARG A 259 3.45 7.12 -22.30
CA ARG A 259 4.50 8.16 -22.35
C ARG A 259 5.07 8.22 -23.78
N ILE A 260 4.88 9.37 -24.41
CA ILE A 260 5.29 9.67 -25.77
C ILE A 260 6.49 10.60 -25.69
N TYR A 261 7.64 10.23 -26.24
CA TYR A 261 8.86 11.00 -26.11
C TYR A 261 9.72 10.99 -27.37
N ARG A 262 10.56 12.00 -27.48
CA ARG A 262 11.72 12.00 -28.39
C ARG A 262 13.01 11.91 -27.58
N PRO A 263 14.07 11.26 -28.10
CA PRO A 263 15.40 11.28 -27.47
C PRO A 263 15.83 12.72 -27.18
N ALA A 264 16.46 12.94 -26.04
CA ALA A 264 16.91 14.27 -25.68
C ALA A 264 17.94 14.80 -26.67
N ARG A 265 17.75 16.02 -27.11
CA ARG A 265 18.74 16.77 -27.92
C ARG A 265 19.37 17.83 -27.00
N GLY A 266 20.62 17.59 -26.58
CA GLY A 266 21.27 18.42 -25.55
C GLY A 266 20.54 18.29 -24.20
N ALA A 267 20.25 19.40 -23.55
CA ALA A 267 19.51 19.45 -22.27
C ALA A 267 17.97 19.42 -22.44
N ARG A 268 17.46 19.48 -23.68
CA ARG A 268 16.01 19.57 -23.95
C ARG A 268 15.38 18.19 -24.04
N ARG A 269 14.54 17.87 -23.10
CA ARG A 269 13.67 16.69 -23.08
C ARG A 269 12.33 17.04 -23.73
N SER A 270 11.83 16.15 -24.59
CA SER A 270 10.49 16.23 -25.17
C SER A 270 9.70 14.97 -24.79
N CYS A 271 8.74 15.10 -23.88
CA CYS A 271 7.92 14.00 -23.43
C CYS A 271 6.54 14.53 -23.02
N VAL A 272 5.48 13.86 -23.45
CA VAL A 272 4.09 14.11 -23.01
C VAL A 272 3.54 12.79 -22.47
N GLN A 273 2.82 12.87 -21.36
CA GLN A 273 2.11 11.76 -20.79
C GLN A 273 0.63 11.83 -21.16
N LEU A 274 0.03 10.68 -21.41
CA LEU A 274 -1.40 10.56 -21.65
C LEU A 274 -2.02 9.75 -20.50
N CYS A 275 -3.24 10.14 -20.12
CA CYS A 275 -4.14 9.41 -19.26
C CYS A 275 -5.46 9.21 -19.97
N VAL A 276 -5.93 7.97 -20.08
CA VAL A 276 -7.22 7.63 -20.69
C VAL A 276 -8.13 7.01 -19.63
N PRO A 277 -9.00 7.83 -18.99
CA PRO A 277 -9.90 7.35 -17.93
C PRO A 277 -10.81 6.20 -18.38
N ALA A 278 -11.29 6.23 -19.62
CA ALA A 278 -12.13 5.19 -20.20
C ALA A 278 -11.43 3.81 -20.30
N TRP A 279 -10.11 3.76 -20.20
CA TRP A 279 -9.31 2.54 -20.13
C TRP A 279 -8.88 2.21 -18.70
N HIS A 280 -9.66 2.65 -17.71
CA HIS A 280 -9.39 2.45 -16.28
C HIS A 280 -8.03 3.02 -15.80
N ALA A 281 -7.57 4.13 -16.40
CA ALA A 281 -6.36 4.82 -15.93
C ALA A 281 -6.52 5.36 -14.50
N LEU A 282 -7.69 5.85 -14.15
CA LEU A 282 -8.03 6.34 -12.82
C LEU A 282 -8.76 5.21 -12.06
N ASP A 283 -8.04 4.51 -11.18
CA ASP A 283 -8.58 3.42 -10.37
C ASP A 283 -9.71 3.92 -9.47
N VAL A 284 -10.90 3.34 -9.60
CA VAL A 284 -12.10 3.76 -8.84
C VAL A 284 -11.92 3.68 -7.34
N ARG A 285 -11.06 2.79 -6.82
CA ARG A 285 -10.78 2.68 -5.39
C ARG A 285 -10.13 3.95 -4.82
N HIS A 286 -9.36 4.67 -5.64
CA HIS A 286 -8.57 5.83 -5.23
C HIS A 286 -9.05 7.14 -5.85
N TRP A 287 -9.70 7.05 -7.02
CA TRP A 287 -10.23 8.16 -7.81
C TRP A 287 -11.75 8.00 -8.02
N ASN A 288 -12.46 7.68 -6.93
CA ASN A 288 -13.89 7.38 -7.01
C ASN A 288 -14.67 8.49 -7.73
N GLY A 289 -15.42 8.12 -8.77
CA GLY A 289 -16.20 9.04 -9.57
C GLY A 289 -15.42 9.96 -10.52
N ALA A 290 -14.07 10.00 -10.44
CA ALA A 290 -13.27 10.97 -11.22
C ALA A 290 -13.44 10.81 -12.74
N SER A 291 -13.56 9.59 -13.24
CA SER A 291 -13.73 9.32 -14.70
C SER A 291 -15.08 9.78 -15.27
N GLN A 292 -16.06 10.09 -14.42
CA GLN A 292 -17.38 10.58 -14.81
C GLN A 292 -17.50 12.11 -14.68
N LEU A 293 -16.50 12.80 -14.14
CA LEU A 293 -16.53 14.24 -13.96
C LEU A 293 -16.48 14.97 -15.30
N PRO A 294 -17.19 16.10 -15.44
CA PRO A 294 -17.00 17.01 -16.57
C PRO A 294 -15.53 17.46 -16.67
N PRO A 295 -15.03 17.78 -17.89
CA PRO A 295 -13.62 18.15 -18.12
C PRO A 295 -13.09 19.23 -17.17
N ALA A 296 -13.86 20.28 -16.93
CA ALA A 296 -13.49 21.38 -16.05
C ALA A 296 -13.36 20.96 -14.57
N GLU A 297 -14.15 19.99 -14.12
CA GLU A 297 -14.07 19.46 -12.77
C GLU A 297 -12.93 18.44 -12.64
N LEU A 298 -12.76 17.58 -13.63
CA LEU A 298 -11.68 16.61 -13.67
C LEU A 298 -10.31 17.29 -13.66
N VAL A 299 -10.13 18.36 -14.45
CA VAL A 299 -8.86 19.13 -14.45
C VAL A 299 -8.61 19.80 -13.10
N ARG A 300 -9.65 20.31 -12.43
CA ARG A 300 -9.54 20.92 -11.10
C ARG A 300 -9.12 19.88 -10.06
N LEU A 301 -9.76 18.71 -10.05
CA LEU A 301 -9.43 17.60 -9.14
C LEU A 301 -7.98 17.15 -9.33
N LEU A 302 -7.59 16.81 -10.56
CA LEU A 302 -6.22 16.36 -10.86
C LEU A 302 -5.18 17.47 -10.67
N GLY A 303 -5.52 18.72 -10.94
CA GLY A 303 -4.69 19.90 -10.70
C GLY A 303 -4.44 20.12 -9.21
N THR A 304 -5.46 19.95 -8.36
CA THR A 304 -5.31 20.02 -6.90
C THR A 304 -4.35 18.96 -6.40
N TYR A 305 -4.49 17.70 -6.86
CA TYR A 305 -3.54 16.65 -6.53
C TYR A 305 -2.13 16.98 -7.04
N ALA A 306 -2.00 17.43 -8.29
CA ALA A 306 -0.71 17.75 -8.90
C ALA A 306 0.05 18.85 -8.14
N SER A 307 -0.63 19.91 -7.69
CA SER A 307 -0.03 21.00 -6.93
C SER A 307 0.49 20.53 -5.56
N ARG A 308 -0.20 19.60 -4.92
CA ARG A 308 0.13 19.07 -3.59
C ARG A 308 1.19 17.97 -3.62
N VAL A 309 1.09 17.06 -4.57
CA VAL A 309 1.96 15.90 -4.69
C VAL A 309 2.92 16.06 -5.86
N MET A 310 2.47 15.78 -7.05
CA MET A 310 3.10 15.99 -8.37
C MET A 310 2.09 15.63 -9.46
N THR A 311 2.37 16.06 -10.70
CA THR A 311 1.59 15.60 -11.85
C THR A 311 1.49 14.07 -11.87
N PRO A 312 0.28 13.47 -11.92
CA PRO A 312 0.14 12.01 -11.93
C PRO A 312 0.96 11.36 -13.05
N ARG A 313 1.68 10.29 -12.73
CA ARG A 313 2.61 9.61 -13.66
C ARG A 313 2.25 8.15 -13.94
N GLY A 314 1.04 7.78 -13.58
CA GLY A 314 0.49 6.44 -13.65
C GLY A 314 -0.53 6.25 -12.53
N SER A 315 -0.75 5.04 -12.06
CA SER A 315 -1.53 4.82 -10.84
C SER A 315 -0.93 5.58 -9.65
N THR A 316 -1.70 5.77 -8.59
CA THR A 316 -1.23 6.42 -7.35
C THR A 316 0.05 5.76 -6.83
N ALA A 317 0.14 4.42 -6.85
CA ALA A 317 1.32 3.68 -6.46
C ALA A 317 2.55 3.97 -7.35
N VAL A 318 2.36 4.11 -8.66
CA VAL A 318 3.44 4.49 -9.59
C VAL A 318 3.86 5.93 -9.32
N THR A 319 2.91 6.83 -9.12
CA THR A 319 3.20 8.24 -8.80
C THR A 319 3.99 8.35 -7.49
N GLY A 320 3.64 7.56 -6.44
CA GLY A 320 4.38 7.52 -5.19
C GLY A 320 5.84 7.07 -5.35
N LEU A 321 6.08 6.08 -6.20
CA LEU A 321 7.44 5.63 -6.51
C LEU A 321 8.23 6.64 -7.36
N GLU A 322 7.60 7.25 -8.35
CA GLU A 322 8.20 8.30 -9.20
C GLU A 322 8.51 9.56 -8.40
N LEU A 323 7.70 9.88 -7.38
CA LEU A 323 7.97 10.99 -6.47
C LEU A 323 9.31 10.80 -5.72
N MET A 324 9.62 9.57 -5.28
CA MET A 324 10.90 9.28 -4.65
C MET A 324 12.07 9.62 -5.57
N THR A 325 12.00 9.19 -6.83
CA THR A 325 13.06 9.42 -7.82
C THR A 325 13.07 10.85 -8.37
N SER A 326 11.96 11.55 -8.35
CA SER A 326 11.90 12.97 -8.74
C SER A 326 12.55 13.87 -7.69
N LEU A 327 12.41 13.54 -6.40
CA LEU A 327 13.07 14.24 -5.30
C LEU A 327 14.56 13.90 -5.17
N HIS A 328 14.91 12.64 -5.48
CA HIS A 328 16.29 12.15 -5.45
C HIS A 328 16.64 11.50 -6.80
N PRO A 329 16.78 12.30 -7.90
CA PRO A 329 17.10 11.76 -9.21
C PRO A 329 18.42 11.01 -9.19
N PRO A 330 18.57 9.94 -9.98
CA PRO A 330 19.75 9.07 -9.95
C PRO A 330 21.05 9.79 -10.31
N THR A 331 20.97 10.80 -11.16
CA THR A 331 22.12 11.59 -11.60
C THR A 331 21.89 13.08 -11.42
N ARG A 332 22.96 13.83 -11.31
CA ARG A 332 22.98 15.29 -11.28
C ARG A 332 24.06 15.83 -12.23
N ALA A 333 23.97 17.12 -12.55
CA ALA A 333 25.06 17.80 -13.25
C ALA A 333 26.27 17.97 -12.31
N SER A 334 27.46 17.63 -12.78
CA SER A 334 28.73 17.88 -12.07
C SER A 334 29.01 19.39 -11.92
N ALA A 335 29.98 19.74 -11.11
CA ALA A 335 30.63 21.03 -11.25
C ALA A 335 31.17 21.21 -12.67
N PRO A 336 31.27 22.44 -13.20
CA PRO A 336 31.94 22.70 -14.49
C PRO A 336 33.38 22.22 -14.43
N ASP A 337 33.83 21.54 -15.49
CA ASP A 337 35.24 21.22 -15.69
C ASP A 337 36.06 22.46 -16.11
N ALA A 338 37.34 22.27 -16.40
CA ALA A 338 38.22 23.36 -16.82
C ALA A 338 37.77 24.09 -18.10
N ASP A 339 36.97 23.42 -18.93
CA ASP A 339 36.40 23.97 -20.15
C ASP A 339 34.98 24.55 -19.94
N GLY A 340 34.52 24.63 -18.68
CA GLY A 340 33.16 25.08 -18.34
C GLY A 340 32.04 24.09 -18.62
N LYS A 341 32.36 22.86 -19.03
CA LYS A 341 31.41 21.83 -19.38
C LYS A 341 31.00 21.03 -18.16
N ARG A 342 29.70 20.73 -18.07
CA ARG A 342 29.14 19.88 -16.99
C ARG A 342 28.87 18.48 -17.51
N HIS A 343 29.23 17.48 -16.73
CA HIS A 343 28.98 16.08 -17.00
C HIS A 343 27.86 15.54 -16.09
N SER A 344 27.25 14.42 -16.49
CA SER A 344 26.31 13.71 -15.62
C SER A 344 27.10 12.86 -14.63
N GLU A 345 26.89 13.06 -13.34
CA GLU A 345 27.47 12.23 -12.28
C GLU A 345 26.36 11.60 -11.41
N ARG A 346 26.71 10.56 -10.66
CA ARG A 346 25.78 9.97 -9.69
C ARG A 346 25.37 11.02 -8.66
N ASN A 347 24.07 11.13 -8.38
CA ASN A 347 23.57 12.00 -7.36
C ASN A 347 23.75 11.33 -5.98
N PRO A 348 24.57 11.89 -5.06
CA PRO A 348 24.70 11.37 -3.71
C PRO A 348 23.33 11.30 -3.01
N GLY A 349 23.08 10.22 -2.26
CA GLY A 349 21.82 10.02 -1.57
C GLY A 349 20.68 9.47 -2.45
N SER A 350 20.92 9.22 -3.76
CA SER A 350 19.96 8.54 -4.63
C SER A 350 20.16 7.01 -4.63
N LEU A 351 19.17 6.28 -5.14
CA LEU A 351 19.26 4.84 -5.37
C LEU A 351 20.09 4.47 -6.63
N GLY A 352 20.62 5.47 -7.36
CA GLY A 352 21.34 5.25 -8.62
C GLY A 352 20.43 4.94 -9.81
N SER A 353 21.03 4.62 -10.96
CA SER A 353 20.36 4.33 -12.22
C SER A 353 20.14 2.85 -12.47
N GLU A 354 20.96 2.00 -11.87
CA GLU A 354 20.95 0.56 -12.07
C GLU A 354 20.24 -0.16 -10.92
N PRO A 355 19.59 -1.30 -11.19
CA PRO A 355 19.02 -2.13 -10.15
C PRO A 355 20.11 -2.63 -9.20
N VAL A 356 19.75 -2.79 -7.94
CA VAL A 356 20.64 -3.29 -6.90
C VAL A 356 20.19 -4.70 -6.53
N GLU A 357 21.11 -5.61 -6.38
CA GLU A 357 20.81 -6.95 -5.88
C GLU A 357 20.27 -6.89 -4.45
N CYS A 358 19.25 -7.70 -4.16
CA CYS A 358 18.77 -7.88 -2.80
C CYS A 358 19.50 -9.06 -2.13
N ALA A 359 19.50 -9.10 -0.80
CA ALA A 359 19.94 -10.27 -0.08
C ALA A 359 19.01 -11.48 -0.32
N PRO A 360 19.50 -12.72 -0.27
CA PRO A 360 18.65 -13.90 -0.43
C PRO A 360 17.47 -13.95 0.54
N CYS A 361 17.66 -13.53 1.79
CA CYS A 361 16.58 -13.46 2.78
C CYS A 361 15.51 -12.39 2.44
N GLU A 362 15.86 -11.34 1.72
CA GLU A 362 14.95 -10.25 1.32
C GLU A 362 14.14 -10.60 0.07
N ALA A 363 14.63 -11.53 -0.74
CA ALA A 363 14.01 -11.95 -1.99
C ALA A 363 12.65 -12.62 -1.71
N PRO A 364 11.56 -12.24 -2.41
CA PRO A 364 10.29 -12.96 -2.32
C PRO A 364 10.38 -14.34 -2.97
N ASP A 365 9.47 -15.24 -2.59
CA ASP A 365 9.40 -16.56 -3.21
C ASP A 365 9.24 -16.45 -4.72
N GLY A 366 9.92 -17.36 -5.42
CA GLY A 366 10.00 -17.36 -6.89
C GLY A 366 10.97 -16.33 -7.49
N HIS A 367 11.73 -15.60 -6.68
CA HIS A 367 12.78 -14.70 -7.17
C HIS A 367 13.90 -15.53 -7.87
N PRO A 368 14.54 -15.00 -8.95
CA PRO A 368 15.62 -15.71 -9.64
C PRO A 368 16.79 -16.14 -8.73
N LEU A 369 17.12 -15.38 -7.69
CA LEU A 369 18.12 -15.75 -6.68
C LEU A 369 17.80 -17.05 -5.92
N LEU A 370 16.55 -17.48 -5.94
CA LEU A 370 16.04 -18.64 -5.22
C LEU A 370 15.69 -19.79 -6.19
N ALA A 371 16.18 -19.74 -7.41
CA ALA A 371 15.85 -20.73 -8.45
C ALA A 371 16.29 -22.17 -8.09
N ASP A 372 17.33 -22.30 -7.27
CA ASP A 372 17.88 -23.60 -6.85
C ASP A 372 17.09 -24.22 -5.68
N LEU A 373 16.18 -23.49 -5.05
CA LEU A 373 15.34 -24.05 -3.99
C LEU A 373 14.37 -25.09 -4.57
N PRO A 374 14.08 -26.19 -3.83
CA PRO A 374 13.08 -27.16 -4.22
C PRO A 374 11.73 -26.51 -4.50
N ARG A 375 11.03 -27.00 -5.54
CA ARG A 375 9.79 -26.39 -6.07
C ARG A 375 8.69 -26.13 -5.04
N PHE A 376 8.65 -26.89 -3.97
CA PHE A 376 7.64 -26.79 -2.90
C PHE A 376 8.24 -26.41 -1.55
N HIS A 377 9.49 -25.95 -1.54
CA HIS A 377 10.14 -25.50 -0.31
C HIS A 377 9.42 -24.26 0.23
N GLN A 378 8.95 -24.35 1.48
CA GLN A 378 8.40 -23.25 2.24
C GLN A 378 9.50 -22.69 3.14
N ARG A 379 9.92 -21.46 2.86
CA ARG A 379 10.95 -20.81 3.66
C ARG A 379 10.43 -20.42 5.04
N GLY A 380 11.18 -20.82 6.06
CA GLY A 380 10.92 -20.44 7.44
C GLY A 380 11.50 -19.06 7.81
N PRO A 381 11.27 -18.61 9.07
CA PRO A 381 11.80 -17.34 9.58
C PRO A 381 13.33 -17.19 9.48
N ALA A 382 14.08 -18.30 9.58
CA ALA A 382 15.53 -18.31 9.43
C ALA A 382 16.01 -18.20 7.97
N GLU A 383 15.12 -18.28 6.99
CA GLU A 383 15.45 -18.22 5.56
C GLU A 383 14.90 -16.97 4.87
N MET A 384 13.86 -16.34 5.44
CA MET A 384 13.18 -15.21 4.81
C MET A 384 12.94 -14.07 5.80
N LEU A 385 13.27 -12.85 5.36
CA LEU A 385 12.89 -11.63 6.05
C LEU A 385 11.38 -11.39 5.89
N PHE A 386 10.63 -11.57 6.98
CA PHE A 386 9.18 -11.44 6.99
C PHE A 386 8.75 -10.27 7.89
N GLU A 387 8.95 -9.05 7.38
CA GLU A 387 8.50 -7.82 8.03
C GLU A 387 7.17 -7.37 7.42
N GLU A 388 6.09 -7.66 8.14
CA GLU A 388 4.72 -7.22 7.81
C GLU A 388 4.09 -6.55 9.03
N ALA A 389 2.97 -5.84 8.84
CA ALA A 389 2.24 -5.19 9.91
C ALA A 389 1.47 -6.21 10.76
N TYR A 390 0.93 -5.75 11.88
CA TYR A 390 0.15 -6.60 12.75
C TYR A 390 -1.13 -7.12 12.10
N ASP A 391 -1.42 -8.38 12.38
CA ASP A 391 -2.74 -9.01 12.30
C ASP A 391 -2.89 -9.90 13.52
N TRP A 392 -3.29 -9.31 14.66
CA TRP A 392 -3.34 -9.94 15.95
C TRP A 392 -4.62 -9.61 16.70
N ALA A 393 -5.16 -10.61 17.38
CA ALA A 393 -6.31 -10.44 18.25
C ALA A 393 -6.25 -11.47 19.40
N ARG A 394 -6.91 -11.16 20.51
CA ARG A 394 -7.08 -12.04 21.65
C ARG A 394 -8.51 -12.03 22.18
N PRO A 395 -8.92 -13.02 22.98
CA PRO A 395 -10.17 -12.97 23.73
C PRO A 395 -10.20 -11.75 24.67
N LEU A 396 -11.41 -11.32 25.04
CA LEU A 396 -11.62 -10.34 26.11
C LEU A 396 -11.28 -10.98 27.46
N THR A 397 -10.71 -10.20 28.36
CA THR A 397 -10.60 -10.58 29.76
C THR A 397 -11.95 -10.39 30.47
N ASP A 398 -12.11 -10.96 31.68
CA ASP A 398 -13.34 -10.81 32.48
C ASP A 398 -13.66 -9.33 32.75
N ASP A 399 -12.65 -8.51 33.06
CA ASP A 399 -12.80 -7.07 33.27
C ASP A 399 -13.21 -6.33 31.99
N GLU A 400 -12.71 -6.76 30.82
CA GLU A 400 -13.06 -6.18 29.54
C GLU A 400 -14.48 -6.57 29.09
N CYS A 401 -14.96 -7.76 29.46
CA CYS A 401 -16.35 -8.17 29.25
C CYS A 401 -17.35 -7.29 30.02
N LEU A 402 -16.93 -6.67 31.12
CA LEU A 402 -17.77 -5.71 31.85
C LEU A 402 -17.86 -4.34 31.19
N LYS A 403 -16.98 -4.03 30.24
CA LYS A 403 -17.03 -2.79 29.44
C LYS A 403 -18.17 -2.86 28.42
N ARG A 404 -18.69 -1.70 28.04
CA ARG A 404 -19.84 -1.62 27.11
C ARG A 404 -19.44 -1.58 25.66
N HIS A 405 -18.25 -1.08 25.38
CA HIS A 405 -17.80 -0.77 24.01
C HIS A 405 -16.41 -1.30 23.72
N LEU A 406 -16.21 -1.64 22.46
CA LEU A 406 -14.90 -1.75 21.82
C LEU A 406 -14.71 -0.53 20.94
N VAL A 407 -13.63 0.20 21.12
CA VAL A 407 -13.33 1.44 20.40
C VAL A 407 -12.04 1.27 19.61
N GLY A 408 -12.13 1.46 18.29
CA GLY A 408 -11.01 1.43 17.37
C GLY A 408 -10.40 2.83 17.18
N ILE A 409 -9.10 2.89 17.27
CA ILE A 409 -8.29 4.05 16.88
C ILE A 409 -7.33 3.67 15.78
N ASP A 410 -7.19 4.54 14.78
CA ASP A 410 -6.40 4.29 13.60
C ASP A 410 -5.38 5.42 13.37
N VAL A 411 -4.15 5.05 12.99
CA VAL A 411 -3.03 6.00 12.84
C VAL A 411 -3.09 6.67 11.47
N ASN A 412 -3.08 8.00 11.46
CA ASN A 412 -3.08 8.77 10.24
C ASN A 412 -1.77 8.63 9.47
N LEU A 413 -1.86 8.29 8.18
CA LEU A 413 -0.75 8.25 7.23
C LEU A 413 0.47 7.47 7.75
N ALA A 414 0.20 6.34 8.36
CA ALA A 414 1.15 5.55 9.13
C ALA A 414 2.46 5.24 8.39
N PHE A 415 2.43 4.72 7.16
CA PHE A 415 3.64 4.45 6.35
C PHE A 415 4.51 5.69 6.12
N GLY A 416 3.86 6.83 5.85
CA GLY A 416 4.57 8.09 5.71
C GLY A 416 5.32 8.43 6.98
N ALA A 417 4.62 8.33 8.10
CA ALA A 417 5.19 8.60 9.41
C ALA A 417 6.39 7.69 9.72
N ALA A 418 6.29 6.38 9.45
CA ALA A 418 7.41 5.45 9.63
C ALA A 418 8.58 5.70 8.67
N ALA A 419 8.33 6.23 7.49
CA ALA A 419 9.37 6.64 6.54
C ALA A 419 10.16 7.87 7.02
N ASN A 420 9.57 8.70 7.87
CA ASN A 420 10.20 9.91 8.40
C ASN A 420 11.46 9.58 9.21
N GLY A 421 12.60 10.11 8.81
CA GLY A 421 13.88 9.86 9.47
C GLY A 421 14.36 8.40 9.37
N ALA A 422 13.78 7.57 8.49
CA ALA A 422 14.29 6.24 8.25
C ALA A 422 15.64 6.28 7.55
N VAL A 423 16.64 5.70 8.17
CA VAL A 423 17.94 5.43 7.54
C VAL A 423 17.81 4.13 6.75
N VAL A 424 18.02 4.19 5.44
CA VAL A 424 17.88 3.05 4.53
C VAL A 424 19.13 2.91 3.67
N GLY A 425 19.43 1.69 3.22
CA GLY A 425 20.54 1.44 2.35
C GLY A 425 20.36 2.07 0.97
N LEU A 426 21.44 2.52 0.35
CA LEU A 426 21.45 3.14 -0.98
C LEU A 426 22.12 2.25 -2.04
N GLU A 427 22.84 1.21 -1.62
CA GLU A 427 23.61 0.30 -2.47
C GLU A 427 23.33 -1.17 -2.14
N ALA A 428 24.03 -2.07 -2.82
CA ALA A 428 23.95 -3.50 -2.60
C ALA A 428 24.32 -3.89 -1.15
N PRO A 429 23.72 -4.95 -0.61
CA PRO A 429 24.08 -5.44 0.71
C PRO A 429 25.44 -6.13 0.70
N VAL A 430 26.10 -6.11 1.85
CA VAL A 430 27.33 -6.85 2.14
C VAL A 430 27.02 -7.90 3.20
N HIS A 431 27.40 -9.16 2.96
CA HIS A 431 27.27 -10.23 3.94
C HIS A 431 28.34 -10.13 5.02
N VAL A 432 27.97 -10.36 6.27
CA VAL A 432 28.87 -10.35 7.42
C VAL A 432 28.51 -11.50 8.36
N ASP A 433 29.46 -12.36 8.66
CA ASP A 433 29.33 -13.44 9.64
C ASP A 433 29.60 -12.93 11.05
N SER A 434 28.76 -13.37 12.00
CA SER A 434 28.86 -13.05 13.44
C SER A 434 29.11 -11.54 13.72
N PRO A 435 28.28 -10.63 13.13
CA PRO A 435 28.49 -9.19 13.29
C PRO A 435 28.09 -8.71 14.68
N VAL A 436 28.73 -7.62 15.12
CA VAL A 436 28.19 -6.83 16.23
C VAL A 436 27.03 -6.00 15.71
N PHE A 437 25.91 -6.01 16.41
CA PHE A 437 24.73 -5.23 15.99
C PHE A 437 25.00 -3.72 16.10
N ASP A 438 24.75 -3.01 15.01
CA ASP A 438 24.80 -1.54 14.95
C ASP A 438 23.42 -1.00 14.51
N PRO A 439 22.68 -0.30 15.39
CA PRO A 439 21.36 0.26 15.08
C PRO A 439 21.41 1.39 14.03
N ALA A 440 22.59 1.97 13.76
CA ALA A 440 22.77 2.99 12.72
C ALA A 440 22.99 2.38 11.32
N LEU A 441 23.25 1.09 11.22
CA LEU A 441 23.56 0.39 9.98
C LEU A 441 22.32 -0.33 9.45
N PRO A 442 21.71 0.14 8.33
CA PRO A 442 20.58 -0.56 7.71
C PRO A 442 20.99 -1.95 7.23
N GLY A 443 20.13 -2.93 7.49
CA GLY A 443 20.37 -4.29 7.05
C GLY A 443 19.28 -5.26 7.49
N SER A 444 19.49 -6.51 7.10
CA SER A 444 18.75 -7.68 7.52
C SER A 444 19.66 -8.52 8.41
N TRP A 445 19.21 -8.87 9.61
CA TRP A 445 19.98 -9.51 10.66
C TRP A 445 19.35 -10.82 11.07
N LEU A 446 20.09 -11.90 11.08
CA LEU A 446 19.64 -13.19 11.60
C LEU A 446 19.94 -13.23 13.11
N VAL A 447 18.89 -13.18 13.93
CA VAL A 447 18.98 -13.06 15.38
C VAL A 447 17.94 -13.96 16.03
N ASP A 448 18.30 -14.58 17.15
CA ASP A 448 17.35 -15.22 18.05
C ASP A 448 16.82 -14.20 19.07
N LEU A 449 15.54 -13.89 18.98
CA LEU A 449 14.82 -13.00 19.90
C LEU A 449 13.82 -13.75 20.79
N SER A 450 13.88 -15.08 20.87
CA SER A 450 12.99 -15.89 21.69
C SER A 450 13.13 -15.64 23.20
N HIS A 451 14.30 -15.14 23.60
CA HIS A 451 14.60 -14.78 24.99
C HIS A 451 13.97 -13.44 25.45
N VAL A 452 13.44 -12.63 24.51
CA VAL A 452 12.83 -11.34 24.85
C VAL A 452 11.47 -11.55 25.47
N ASP A 453 11.33 -11.14 26.72
CA ASP A 453 10.07 -11.24 27.47
C ASP A 453 9.28 -9.92 27.39
N PRO A 454 8.16 -9.84 26.66
CA PRO A 454 7.36 -8.64 26.57
C PRO A 454 6.72 -8.22 27.90
N SER A 455 6.69 -9.09 28.92
CA SER A 455 6.22 -8.74 30.26
C SER A 455 7.24 -7.93 31.08
N HIS A 456 8.52 -7.94 30.69
CA HIS A 456 9.58 -7.19 31.34
C HIS A 456 10.27 -6.27 30.31
N VAL A 457 9.96 -4.99 30.36
CA VAL A 457 10.45 -4.01 29.37
C VAL A 457 10.97 -2.74 30.00
N VAL A 458 11.92 -2.09 29.35
CA VAL A 458 12.43 -0.78 29.75
C VAL A 458 11.56 0.32 29.12
N ILE A 459 11.00 1.20 29.96
CA ILE A 459 10.30 2.39 29.53
C ILE A 459 10.96 3.61 30.21
N GLY A 460 11.54 4.50 29.40
CA GLY A 460 12.15 5.71 29.94
C GLY A 460 13.23 5.47 30.98
N LYS A 461 14.11 4.49 30.78
CA LYS A 461 15.22 4.06 31.66
C LYS A 461 14.78 3.27 32.92
N GLN A 462 13.53 2.86 33.03
CA GLN A 462 13.05 2.06 34.14
C GLN A 462 12.44 0.75 33.64
N TRP A 463 12.79 -0.35 34.30
CA TRP A 463 12.12 -1.62 34.09
C TRP A 463 10.68 -1.55 34.55
N ARG A 464 9.76 -2.03 33.73
CA ARG A 464 8.34 -2.16 33.98
C ARG A 464 7.90 -3.58 33.79
N ARG A 465 7.01 -4.04 34.64
CA ARG A 465 6.31 -5.31 34.47
C ARG A 465 4.94 -5.03 33.89
N LEU A 466 4.61 -5.72 32.82
CA LEU A 466 3.34 -5.66 32.10
C LEU A 466 2.74 -7.08 32.04
N ASP A 467 1.50 -7.19 31.62
CA ASP A 467 0.92 -8.47 31.25
C ASP A 467 1.29 -8.74 29.77
N GLY A 468 2.29 -9.59 29.58
CA GLY A 468 2.83 -9.91 28.25
C GLY A 468 1.90 -10.74 27.38
N ASP A 469 0.90 -11.41 27.97
CA ASP A 469 -0.06 -12.21 27.23
C ASP A 469 -1.19 -11.33 26.63
N LEU A 470 -1.33 -10.11 27.12
CA LEU A 470 -2.28 -9.11 26.63
C LEU A 470 -1.69 -8.17 25.59
N LEU A 471 -0.40 -8.33 25.23
CA LEU A 471 0.28 -7.54 24.20
C LEU A 471 0.78 -8.43 23.07
N PRO A 472 0.64 -8.01 21.79
CA PRO A 472 1.29 -8.72 20.69
C PRO A 472 2.81 -8.59 20.80
N SER A 473 3.55 -9.65 20.44
CA SER A 473 5.00 -9.55 20.27
C SER A 473 5.34 -8.56 19.15
N PRO A 474 6.31 -7.66 19.33
CA PRO A 474 6.73 -6.72 18.26
C PRO A 474 7.56 -7.38 17.17
N PHE A 475 7.95 -8.65 17.33
CA PHE A 475 8.91 -9.33 16.46
C PHE A 475 8.25 -10.16 15.37
N THR A 476 6.95 -10.42 15.47
CA THR A 476 6.20 -11.16 14.46
C THR A 476 4.93 -10.41 14.05
N PRO A 477 4.49 -10.52 12.80
CA PRO A 477 3.24 -9.89 12.37
C PRO A 477 1.99 -10.45 13.07
N LYS A 478 2.04 -11.74 13.47
CA LYS A 478 0.93 -12.39 14.19
C LYS A 478 0.93 -12.11 15.69
N GLY A 479 1.94 -11.40 16.19
CA GLY A 479 2.07 -11.08 17.61
C GLY A 479 2.54 -12.26 18.47
N ASP A 480 2.90 -13.38 17.85
CA ASP A 480 3.44 -14.55 18.53
C ASP A 480 4.89 -14.31 18.98
N ARG A 481 5.33 -14.97 20.05
CA ARG A 481 6.73 -14.94 20.47
C ARG A 481 7.59 -15.68 19.45
N PRO A 482 8.80 -15.15 19.09
CA PRO A 482 9.74 -15.91 18.28
C PRO A 482 10.16 -17.21 18.96
N GLU A 483 10.31 -18.29 18.18
CA GLU A 483 10.71 -19.60 18.70
C GLU A 483 12.19 -19.94 18.47
N GLY A 484 12.93 -19.05 17.77
CA GLY A 484 14.34 -19.24 17.44
C GLY A 484 14.87 -18.17 16.49
N PRO A 485 16.03 -18.44 15.84
CA PRO A 485 16.65 -17.49 14.91
C PRO A 485 15.72 -17.14 13.75
N ALA A 486 15.61 -15.85 13.46
CA ALA A 486 14.82 -15.32 12.35
C ALA A 486 15.50 -14.08 11.75
N TRP A 487 15.18 -13.80 10.48
CA TRP A 487 15.64 -12.57 9.83
C TRP A 487 14.76 -11.37 10.22
N TYR A 488 15.41 -10.33 10.70
CA TYR A 488 14.77 -9.07 11.07
C TYR A 488 15.44 -7.87 10.42
N ALA A 489 14.68 -6.85 10.09
CA ALA A 489 15.24 -5.55 9.70
C ALA A 489 15.87 -4.82 10.91
N THR A 490 16.84 -3.96 10.66
CA THR A 490 17.52 -3.17 11.71
C THR A 490 16.58 -2.56 12.75
N PRO A 491 15.43 -1.93 12.39
CA PRO A 491 14.55 -1.35 13.40
C PRO A 491 13.97 -2.37 14.39
N THR A 492 13.70 -3.60 13.94
CA THR A 492 13.17 -4.67 14.82
C THR A 492 14.20 -5.11 15.85
N VAL A 493 15.45 -5.33 15.42
CA VAL A 493 16.54 -5.71 16.33
C VAL A 493 16.89 -4.57 17.28
N ALA A 494 16.92 -3.33 16.79
CA ALA A 494 17.15 -2.14 17.61
C ALA A 494 16.10 -1.99 18.71
N TYR A 495 14.86 -2.42 18.43
CA TYR A 495 13.80 -2.36 19.42
C TYR A 495 13.97 -3.40 20.55
N ALA A 496 14.49 -4.58 20.28
CA ALA A 496 14.85 -5.53 21.34
C ALA A 496 15.89 -4.92 22.31
N VAL A 497 16.88 -4.22 21.77
CA VAL A 497 17.88 -3.48 22.57
C VAL A 497 17.22 -2.33 23.37
N GLU A 498 16.28 -1.59 22.76
CA GLU A 498 15.50 -0.53 23.44
C GLU A 498 14.68 -1.09 24.61
N LEU A 499 14.13 -2.28 24.45
CA LEU A 499 13.39 -2.99 25.51
C LEU A 499 14.29 -3.49 26.65
N GLY A 500 15.61 -3.37 26.51
CA GLY A 500 16.60 -3.71 27.54
C GLY A 500 17.27 -5.06 27.35
N TYR A 501 17.14 -5.70 26.20
CA TYR A 501 17.68 -7.02 25.93
C TYR A 501 18.93 -6.97 25.06
N GLU A 502 19.90 -7.84 25.36
CA GLU A 502 21.07 -8.05 24.53
C GLU A 502 20.72 -8.84 23.28
N VAL A 503 21.40 -8.55 22.18
CA VAL A 503 21.21 -9.22 20.89
C VAL A 503 22.55 -9.71 20.35
N ALA A 504 22.57 -10.93 19.82
CA ALA A 504 23.75 -11.55 19.23
C ALA A 504 23.42 -12.07 17.82
N PRO A 505 23.59 -11.26 16.78
CA PRO A 505 23.34 -11.70 15.41
C PRO A 505 24.28 -12.82 14.98
N VAL A 506 23.75 -13.85 14.31
CA VAL A 506 24.51 -14.97 13.73
C VAL A 506 25.17 -14.52 12.43
N GLU A 507 24.41 -13.83 11.59
CA GLU A 507 24.88 -13.23 10.33
C GLU A 507 24.04 -12.00 9.97
N ALA A 508 24.51 -11.20 9.06
CA ALA A 508 23.76 -10.06 8.56
C ALA A 508 24.07 -9.73 7.09
N TRP A 509 23.10 -9.12 6.43
CA TRP A 509 23.25 -8.44 5.16
C TRP A 509 23.09 -6.94 5.39
N VAL A 510 24.21 -6.23 5.47
CA VAL A 510 24.25 -4.80 5.85
C VAL A 510 24.53 -3.89 4.67
N ARG A 511 24.11 -2.63 4.77
CA ARG A 511 24.31 -1.61 3.73
C ARG A 511 25.08 -0.41 4.28
N PRO A 512 26.41 -0.39 4.13
CA PRO A 512 27.25 0.70 4.62
C PRO A 512 26.92 2.06 3.98
N ALA A 513 26.66 2.07 2.66
CA ALA A 513 26.16 3.26 1.98
C ALA A 513 24.66 3.42 2.29
N ASN A 514 24.31 4.43 3.08
CA ASN A 514 22.96 4.63 3.56
C ASN A 514 22.59 6.12 3.69
N GLY A 515 21.34 6.40 3.95
CA GLY A 515 20.86 7.77 4.12
C GLY A 515 19.36 7.86 4.36
N ARG A 516 18.87 9.08 4.58
CA ARG A 516 17.45 9.38 4.80
C ARG A 516 16.72 9.64 3.47
N TYR A 517 16.73 8.64 2.60
CA TYR A 517 16.18 8.74 1.24
C TYR A 517 14.70 9.12 1.18
N LEU A 518 13.92 8.72 2.19
CA LEU A 518 12.46 8.91 2.22
C LEU A 518 12.01 10.24 2.86
N ASP A 519 12.90 11.05 3.46
CA ASP A 519 12.50 12.26 4.19
C ASP A 519 11.78 13.29 3.29
N GLY A 520 12.34 13.57 2.11
CA GLY A 520 11.72 14.50 1.16
C GLY A 520 10.37 13.98 0.66
N TRP A 521 10.27 12.68 0.42
CA TRP A 521 9.04 12.00 0.01
C TRP A 521 7.97 12.08 1.11
N TYR A 522 8.32 11.76 2.34
CA TYR A 522 7.43 11.91 3.49
C TYR A 522 6.95 13.35 3.65
N LYS A 523 7.88 14.31 3.68
CA LYS A 523 7.53 15.72 3.86
C LYS A 523 6.50 16.19 2.83
N ARG A 524 6.73 15.88 1.55
CA ARG A 524 5.81 16.27 0.46
C ARG A 524 4.40 15.67 0.65
N LEU A 525 4.32 14.39 0.99
CA LEU A 525 3.05 13.71 1.17
C LEU A 525 2.33 14.09 2.47
N ARG A 526 3.09 14.32 3.56
CA ARG A 526 2.55 14.88 4.80
C ARG A 526 1.90 16.25 4.54
N ASP A 527 2.64 17.14 3.90
CA ASP A 527 2.16 18.51 3.65
C ASP A 527 0.92 18.47 2.74
N ALA A 528 0.91 17.60 1.72
CA ALA A 528 -0.27 17.36 0.88
C ALA A 528 -1.47 16.85 1.67
N TYR A 529 -1.26 15.89 2.54
CA TYR A 529 -2.31 15.31 3.39
C TYR A 529 -2.88 16.35 4.37
N VAL A 530 -2.02 17.04 5.13
CA VAL A 530 -2.43 18.02 6.13
C VAL A 530 -3.18 19.20 5.48
N ALA A 531 -2.67 19.72 4.36
CA ALA A 531 -3.36 20.77 3.63
C ALA A 531 -4.74 20.33 3.13
N THR A 532 -4.87 19.08 2.64
CA THR A 532 -6.17 18.56 2.19
C THR A 532 -7.14 18.39 3.35
N MET A 533 -6.68 17.91 4.49
CA MET A 533 -7.50 17.81 5.70
C MET A 533 -7.93 19.18 6.23
N ALA A 534 -7.04 20.17 6.19
CA ALA A 534 -7.36 21.54 6.59
C ALA A 534 -8.45 22.15 5.70
N ASP A 535 -8.36 21.96 4.38
CA ASP A 535 -9.41 22.43 3.45
C ASP A 535 -10.74 21.69 3.64
N LEU A 536 -10.71 20.45 4.12
CA LEU A 536 -11.89 19.69 4.55
C LEU A 536 -12.36 20.10 5.97
N GLY A 537 -11.76 21.14 6.58
CA GLY A 537 -12.15 21.68 7.88
C GLY A 537 -11.57 20.93 9.09
N VAL A 538 -10.55 20.09 8.89
CA VAL A 538 -9.85 19.37 9.95
C VAL A 538 -8.41 19.88 10.03
N GLY A 539 -8.21 20.95 10.81
CA GLY A 539 -6.89 21.60 10.96
C GLY A 539 -5.99 20.95 12.01
N GLU A 540 -4.72 21.30 11.99
CA GLU A 540 -3.76 20.93 13.04
C GLU A 540 -4.03 21.73 14.33
N GLY A 541 -3.66 21.17 15.47
CA GLY A 541 -3.74 21.85 16.77
C GLY A 541 -5.12 21.95 17.41
N LEU A 542 -6.15 21.29 16.84
CA LEU A 542 -7.47 21.21 17.46
C LEU A 542 -7.38 20.48 18.82
N ALA A 543 -8.17 20.94 19.79
CA ALA A 543 -8.40 20.19 21.01
C ALA A 543 -9.05 18.81 20.69
N PRO A 544 -8.80 17.77 21.50
CA PRO A 544 -9.23 16.40 21.15
C PRO A 544 -10.72 16.25 20.83
N ASP A 545 -11.59 16.89 21.60
CA ASP A 545 -13.05 16.93 21.38
C ASP A 545 -13.42 17.68 20.09
N ALA A 546 -12.80 18.83 19.85
CA ALA A 546 -12.97 19.60 18.62
C ALA A 546 -12.45 18.86 17.39
N PHE A 547 -11.35 18.10 17.53
CA PHE A 547 -10.85 17.24 16.46
C PHE A 547 -11.85 16.14 16.11
N LEU A 548 -12.40 15.43 17.12
CA LEU A 548 -13.39 14.39 16.87
C LEU A 548 -14.64 14.95 16.19
N ALA A 549 -15.15 16.10 16.66
CA ALA A 549 -16.29 16.78 16.03
C ALA A 549 -15.96 17.24 14.59
N ALA A 550 -14.74 17.72 14.32
CA ALA A 550 -14.32 18.11 12.99
C ALA A 550 -14.19 16.92 12.03
N MET A 551 -13.90 15.72 12.53
CA MET A 551 -13.83 14.49 11.74
C MET A 551 -15.21 13.95 11.34
N GLU A 552 -16.30 14.36 12.01
CA GLU A 552 -17.64 13.94 11.63
C GLU A 552 -18.03 14.50 10.26
N GLY A 553 -18.37 13.63 9.32
CA GLY A 553 -18.82 13.99 7.97
C GLY A 553 -17.84 14.85 7.17
N TYR A 554 -16.55 14.92 7.54
CA TYR A 554 -15.59 15.81 6.86
C TYR A 554 -15.45 15.51 5.34
N ARG A 555 -15.66 14.27 4.92
CA ARG A 555 -15.59 13.86 3.50
C ARG A 555 -16.75 14.42 2.69
N ASP A 556 -17.89 14.68 3.31
CA ASP A 556 -19.10 15.15 2.65
C ASP A 556 -19.08 16.66 2.42
N ARG A 557 -18.17 17.39 3.09
CA ARG A 557 -18.00 18.85 2.95
C ARG A 557 -17.53 19.25 1.56
N ASP A 558 -16.61 18.48 0.98
CA ASP A 558 -16.17 18.59 -0.41
C ASP A 558 -15.80 17.21 -0.96
N PRO A 559 -16.71 16.56 -1.72
CA PRO A 559 -16.46 15.24 -2.29
C PRO A 559 -15.24 15.17 -3.21
N GLN A 560 -14.90 16.26 -3.92
CA GLN A 560 -13.72 16.26 -4.80
C GLN A 560 -12.42 16.31 -3.99
N LEU A 561 -12.36 17.09 -2.92
CA LEU A 561 -11.22 17.06 -1.99
C LEU A 561 -11.11 15.72 -1.24
N ALA A 562 -12.22 15.07 -0.94
CA ALA A 562 -12.22 13.73 -0.35
C ALA A 562 -11.60 12.69 -1.31
N VAL A 563 -11.84 12.80 -2.63
CA VAL A 563 -11.16 11.97 -3.65
C VAL A 563 -9.68 12.30 -3.72
N VAL A 564 -9.29 13.58 -3.69
CA VAL A 564 -7.87 13.99 -3.64
C VAL A 564 -7.17 13.40 -2.41
N LEU A 565 -7.83 13.45 -1.25
CA LEU A 565 -7.32 12.86 0.00
C LEU A 565 -7.12 11.34 -0.13
N SER A 566 -8.10 10.63 -0.70
CA SER A 566 -8.00 9.20 -0.99
C SER A 566 -6.80 8.89 -1.89
N ALA A 567 -6.62 9.66 -2.97
CA ALA A 567 -5.49 9.51 -3.87
C ALA A 567 -4.13 9.79 -3.19
N ILE A 568 -4.05 10.77 -2.28
CA ILE A 568 -2.83 11.04 -1.49
C ILE A 568 -2.50 9.86 -0.59
N LYS A 569 -3.48 9.34 0.16
CA LYS A 569 -3.31 8.16 1.03
C LYS A 569 -2.85 6.94 0.23
N ALA A 570 -3.50 6.68 -0.90
CA ALA A 570 -3.13 5.61 -1.82
C ALA A 570 -1.73 5.78 -2.43
N THR A 571 -1.27 7.02 -2.62
CA THR A 571 0.08 7.32 -3.10
C THR A 571 1.14 6.93 -2.07
N VAL A 572 0.89 7.17 -0.78
CA VAL A 572 1.76 6.75 0.32
C VAL A 572 1.82 5.23 0.39
N LYS A 573 0.66 4.58 0.55
CA LYS A 573 0.53 3.13 0.68
C LYS A 573 1.15 2.41 -0.53
N GLY A 574 0.72 2.80 -1.73
CA GLY A 574 1.16 2.18 -2.96
C GLY A 574 2.62 2.45 -3.30
N GLY A 575 3.19 3.60 -2.94
CA GLY A 575 4.60 3.93 -3.12
C GLY A 575 5.51 2.97 -2.36
N ILE A 576 5.21 2.72 -1.09
CA ILE A 576 5.92 1.73 -0.26
C ILE A 576 5.71 0.31 -0.79
N GLY A 577 4.46 -0.05 -1.17
CA GLY A 577 4.18 -1.37 -1.74
C GLY A 577 4.96 -1.67 -3.03
N LYS A 578 5.17 -0.66 -3.88
CA LYS A 578 5.93 -0.81 -5.13
C LYS A 578 7.43 -1.10 -4.94
N LEU A 579 7.99 -0.83 -3.78
CA LEU A 579 9.38 -1.19 -3.47
C LEU A 579 9.62 -2.70 -3.45
N ARG A 580 8.57 -3.51 -3.24
CA ARG A 580 8.62 -4.99 -3.31
C ARG A 580 7.54 -5.52 -4.27
N GLU A 581 7.37 -4.89 -5.43
CA GLU A 581 6.39 -5.34 -6.43
C GLU A 581 6.65 -6.78 -6.83
N ARG A 582 5.62 -7.62 -6.70
CA ARG A 582 5.63 -9.03 -7.09
C ARG A 582 5.37 -9.18 -8.59
N PRO A 583 5.70 -10.33 -9.21
CA PRO A 583 5.34 -10.59 -10.58
C PRO A 583 3.83 -10.60 -10.77
N ARG A 584 3.37 -10.18 -11.95
CA ARG A 584 1.96 -10.17 -12.34
C ARG A 584 1.76 -10.92 -13.64
N GLY A 585 0.55 -11.50 -13.77
CA GLY A 585 0.09 -12.17 -14.99
C GLY A 585 0.38 -13.67 -15.05
N GLY A 586 -0.53 -14.43 -15.69
CA GLY A 586 -0.52 -15.89 -15.75
C GLY A 586 0.66 -16.51 -16.52
N GLY A 587 1.44 -15.71 -17.23
CA GLY A 587 2.64 -16.18 -17.98
C GLY A 587 3.93 -16.24 -17.17
N TRP A 588 3.94 -15.70 -15.95
CA TRP A 588 5.13 -15.75 -15.10
C TRP A 588 5.33 -17.14 -14.48
N ARG A 589 6.59 -17.55 -14.33
CA ARG A 589 6.98 -18.81 -13.68
C ARG A 589 8.04 -18.53 -12.61
N PRO A 590 8.05 -19.25 -11.47
CA PRO A 590 9.11 -19.16 -10.46
C PRO A 590 10.50 -19.26 -11.07
N GLY A 591 11.43 -18.45 -10.58
CA GLY A 591 12.80 -18.34 -11.10
C GLY A 591 12.95 -17.47 -12.35
N LYS A 592 11.86 -16.96 -12.93
CA LYS A 592 11.92 -16.03 -14.07
C LYS A 592 11.90 -14.57 -13.60
N PRO A 593 12.76 -13.71 -14.14
CA PRO A 593 12.73 -12.29 -13.80
C PRO A 593 11.42 -11.64 -14.28
N TRP A 594 10.97 -10.64 -13.53
CA TRP A 594 9.82 -9.79 -13.91
C TRP A 594 10.24 -8.32 -14.03
N PRO A 595 9.46 -7.49 -14.72
CA PRO A 595 9.88 -6.12 -15.08
C PRO A 595 10.28 -5.21 -13.90
N ALA A 596 9.74 -5.48 -12.70
CA ALA A 596 10.08 -4.68 -11.54
C ALA A 596 11.54 -4.83 -11.10
N LEU A 597 12.13 -6.01 -11.26
CA LEU A 597 13.53 -6.29 -10.87
C LEU A 597 14.56 -5.44 -11.65
N SER A 598 14.20 -4.93 -12.82
CA SER A 598 15.08 -4.06 -13.61
C SER A 598 15.06 -2.58 -13.15
N ARG A 599 14.39 -2.26 -12.05
CA ARG A 599 14.29 -0.89 -11.53
C ARG A 599 15.19 -0.70 -10.31
N PRO A 600 15.96 0.39 -10.21
CA PRO A 600 16.70 0.72 -9.00
C PRO A 600 15.80 0.94 -7.78
N THR A 601 14.52 1.21 -8.00
CA THR A 601 13.50 1.39 -6.96
C THR A 601 12.85 0.07 -6.51
N TRP A 602 13.26 -1.08 -7.02
CA TRP A 602 12.82 -2.34 -6.43
C TRP A 602 13.72 -2.68 -5.24
N ARG A 603 13.25 -2.35 -4.04
CA ARG A 603 14.00 -2.34 -2.79
C ARG A 603 13.19 -2.96 -1.65
N PRO A 604 13.13 -4.30 -1.58
CA PRO A 604 12.41 -5.01 -0.52
C PRO A 604 12.94 -4.69 0.89
N ASP A 605 14.24 -4.40 1.02
CA ASP A 605 14.88 -3.96 2.25
C ASP A 605 14.33 -2.63 2.78
N ILE A 606 14.11 -1.65 1.90
CA ILE A 606 13.53 -0.34 2.29
C ILE A 606 12.08 -0.54 2.75
N ARG A 607 11.30 -1.35 2.00
CA ARG A 607 9.94 -1.68 2.43
C ARG A 607 9.93 -2.34 3.80
N ALA A 608 10.77 -3.35 4.02
CA ALA A 608 10.86 -4.04 5.29
C ALA A 608 11.24 -3.09 6.44
N ALA A 609 12.20 -2.20 6.24
CA ALA A 609 12.59 -1.20 7.22
C ALA A 609 11.45 -0.24 7.59
N VAL A 610 10.66 0.20 6.62
CA VAL A 610 9.48 1.05 6.88
C VAL A 610 8.42 0.27 7.66
N ILE A 611 8.08 -0.95 7.25
CA ILE A 611 7.06 -1.75 7.91
C ILE A 611 7.46 -2.12 9.33
N SER A 612 8.69 -2.57 9.54
CA SER A 612 9.17 -2.90 10.88
C SER A 612 9.11 -1.71 11.84
N ARG A 613 9.56 -0.53 11.40
CA ARG A 613 9.48 0.69 12.23
C ARG A 613 8.07 0.99 12.69
N ALA A 614 7.16 0.66 11.89
CA ALA A 614 5.78 0.92 12.16
C ALA A 614 5.19 -0.01 13.20
N ARG A 615 5.33 -1.32 12.96
CA ARG A 615 4.91 -2.32 13.92
C ARG A 615 5.51 -1.98 15.30
N ILE A 616 6.76 -1.59 15.33
CA ILE A 616 7.45 -1.16 16.54
C ILE A 616 6.84 0.09 17.16
N ASN A 617 6.52 1.09 16.37
CA ASN A 617 5.93 2.32 16.90
C ASN A 617 4.53 2.08 17.47
N MET A 618 3.77 1.21 16.82
CA MET A 618 2.49 0.75 17.35
C MET A 618 2.69 0.08 18.71
N HIS A 619 3.65 -0.86 18.79
CA HIS A 619 3.96 -1.56 20.04
C HIS A 619 4.44 -0.60 21.15
N ARG A 620 5.32 0.37 20.84
CA ARG A 620 5.74 1.41 21.82
C ARG A 620 4.55 2.14 22.43
N LYS A 621 3.56 2.52 21.61
CA LYS A 621 2.37 3.23 22.08
C LYS A 621 1.49 2.32 22.95
N MET A 622 1.31 1.06 22.57
CA MET A 622 0.57 0.07 23.36
C MET A 622 1.25 -0.21 24.71
N VAL A 623 2.55 -0.41 24.73
CA VAL A 623 3.35 -0.61 25.94
C VAL A 623 3.22 0.60 26.89
N ARG A 624 3.32 1.81 26.37
CA ARG A 624 3.16 3.04 27.19
C ARG A 624 1.75 3.18 27.70
N MET A 625 0.75 2.84 26.89
CA MET A 625 -0.66 2.82 27.31
C MET A 625 -0.87 1.82 28.44
N ALA A 626 -0.42 0.57 28.27
CA ALA A 626 -0.52 -0.47 29.30
C ALA A 626 0.20 -0.07 30.61
N ALA A 627 1.41 0.47 30.52
CA ALA A 627 2.19 0.89 31.68
C ALA A 627 1.56 2.08 32.45
N ALA A 628 0.82 2.94 31.79
CA ALA A 628 0.23 4.13 32.38
C ALA A 628 -1.20 3.91 32.92
N THR A 629 -1.95 3.00 32.31
CA THR A 629 -3.40 2.86 32.54
C THR A 629 -3.81 1.42 32.91
N GLY A 630 -2.96 0.43 32.70
CA GLY A 630 -3.33 -0.98 32.80
C GLY A 630 -4.25 -1.49 31.68
N GLN A 631 -4.46 -0.67 30.63
CA GLN A 631 -5.31 -1.05 29.51
C GLN A 631 -4.47 -1.63 28.36
N TYR A 632 -4.96 -2.70 27.77
CA TYR A 632 -4.32 -3.48 26.73
C TYR A 632 -5.19 -3.53 25.47
N PRO A 633 -4.62 -3.64 24.26
CA PRO A 633 -5.41 -3.81 23.05
C PRO A 633 -6.09 -5.18 23.02
N VAL A 634 -7.30 -5.24 22.48
CA VAL A 634 -8.05 -6.48 22.22
C VAL A 634 -7.72 -7.05 20.85
N ALA A 635 -7.48 -6.16 19.89
CA ALA A 635 -7.10 -6.49 18.53
C ALA A 635 -6.23 -5.38 17.93
N VAL A 636 -5.30 -5.77 17.05
CA VAL A 636 -4.49 -4.86 16.26
C VAL A 636 -4.48 -5.37 14.83
N LEU A 637 -4.91 -4.53 13.91
CA LEU A 637 -4.79 -4.80 12.47
C LEU A 637 -4.04 -3.63 11.86
N SER A 638 -2.79 -3.88 11.49
CA SER A 638 -1.95 -2.86 10.87
C SER A 638 -1.78 -1.62 11.77
N ASP A 639 -2.41 -0.51 11.48
CA ASP A 639 -2.38 0.76 12.18
C ASP A 639 -3.65 1.02 13.03
N CYS A 640 -4.60 0.11 13.00
CA CYS A 640 -5.78 0.15 13.86
C CYS A 640 -5.55 -0.68 15.13
N ALA A 641 -5.81 -0.09 16.30
CA ALA A 641 -5.85 -0.78 17.60
C ALA A 641 -7.22 -0.61 18.25
N VAL A 642 -7.75 -1.72 18.77
CA VAL A 642 -9.06 -1.77 19.42
C VAL A 642 -8.89 -1.98 20.92
N TYR A 643 -9.56 -1.16 21.71
CA TYR A 643 -9.56 -1.19 23.19
C TYR A 643 -10.97 -1.34 23.72
N ALA A 644 -11.10 -2.04 24.86
CA ALA A 644 -12.35 -2.07 25.60
C ALA A 644 -12.54 -0.75 26.37
N SER A 645 -13.76 -0.20 26.37
CA SER A 645 -14.07 1.13 26.89
C SER A 645 -15.45 1.19 27.53
N ASP A 646 -15.64 2.08 28.50
CA ASP A 646 -16.95 2.33 29.13
C ASP A 646 -17.88 3.14 28.22
N GLY A 647 -17.32 3.99 27.35
CA GLY A 647 -18.05 4.78 26.37
C GLY A 647 -17.56 4.54 24.93
N PRO A 648 -18.27 5.09 23.93
CA PRO A 648 -17.98 4.84 22.51
C PRO A 648 -16.89 5.76 21.93
N SER A 649 -16.38 6.72 22.68
CA SER A 649 -15.40 7.69 22.21
C SER A 649 -13.97 7.26 22.55
N PRO A 650 -12.98 7.56 21.72
CA PRO A 650 -11.57 7.42 22.11
C PRO A 650 -11.21 8.18 23.39
N LEU A 651 -11.90 9.26 23.72
CA LEU A 651 -11.68 10.03 24.95
C LEU A 651 -12.11 9.29 26.21
N ASP A 652 -12.93 8.25 26.09
CA ASP A 652 -13.39 7.46 27.24
C ASP A 652 -12.32 6.49 27.76
N PHE A 653 -11.24 6.26 26.97
CA PHE A 653 -10.16 5.36 27.39
C PHE A 653 -8.74 5.94 27.18
N LEU A 654 -8.55 6.88 26.26
CA LEU A 654 -7.22 7.49 26.07
C LEU A 654 -6.86 8.40 27.26
N PRO A 655 -5.63 8.27 27.80
CA PRO A 655 -5.23 8.99 29.01
C PRO A 655 -4.87 10.46 28.71
N TYR A 656 -5.88 11.31 28.67
CA TYR A 656 -5.69 12.77 28.64
C TYR A 656 -5.72 13.34 30.07
N ARG A 657 -4.78 14.22 30.40
CA ARG A 657 -4.76 15.01 31.65
C ARG A 657 -4.66 16.49 31.30
N ASP A 658 -5.60 17.29 31.72
CA ASP A 658 -5.69 18.73 31.41
C ASP A 658 -5.58 19.03 29.92
N GLY A 659 -6.24 18.22 29.07
CA GLY A 659 -6.21 18.32 27.61
C GLY A 659 -4.91 17.84 26.95
N LYS A 660 -3.92 17.35 27.74
CA LYS A 660 -2.65 16.84 27.25
C LYS A 660 -2.64 15.31 27.20
N PRO A 661 -2.22 14.71 26.07
CA PRO A 661 -2.10 13.26 25.95
C PRO A 661 -0.92 12.71 26.76
N LEU A 662 -0.96 11.42 27.05
CA LEU A 662 0.18 10.70 27.59
C LEU A 662 1.41 10.85 26.68
N PRO A 663 2.57 11.30 27.21
CA PRO A 663 3.80 11.40 26.41
C PRO A 663 4.18 10.06 25.77
N GLY A 664 4.33 10.07 24.43
CA GLY A 664 4.66 8.88 23.64
C GLY A 664 3.57 7.81 23.57
N GLY A 665 2.36 8.10 24.03
CA GLY A 665 1.15 7.29 23.83
C GLY A 665 0.38 7.70 22.58
N PHE A 666 -0.82 7.17 22.44
CA PHE A 666 -1.75 7.59 21.38
C PHE A 666 -2.23 9.03 21.62
N ARG A 667 -2.29 9.80 20.54
CA ARG A 667 -2.69 11.20 20.56
C ARG A 667 -3.66 11.49 19.42
N LEU A 668 -4.84 11.99 19.74
CA LEU A 668 -5.83 12.40 18.74
C LEU A 668 -5.35 13.63 17.97
N GLY A 669 -5.56 13.62 16.65
CA GLY A 669 -5.24 14.74 15.79
C GLY A 669 -5.02 14.32 14.34
N VAL A 670 -4.86 15.32 13.46
CA VAL A 670 -4.79 15.13 12.02
C VAL A 670 -3.39 14.75 11.52
N SER A 671 -2.33 15.18 12.21
CA SER A 671 -0.97 14.98 11.73
C SER A 671 -0.63 13.49 11.56
N PRO A 672 0.20 13.12 10.56
CA PRO A 672 0.65 11.74 10.43
C PRO A 672 1.18 11.18 11.74
N GLY A 673 0.73 9.97 12.10
CA GLY A 673 1.08 9.26 13.31
C GLY A 673 0.27 9.61 14.54
N MET A 674 -0.50 10.66 14.53
CA MET A 674 -1.59 10.85 15.46
C MET A 674 -2.74 9.92 15.08
N VAL A 675 -3.65 9.65 16.00
CA VAL A 675 -4.76 8.74 15.77
C VAL A 675 -6.07 9.48 15.54
N LYS A 676 -6.96 8.83 14.82
CA LYS A 676 -8.36 9.18 14.64
C LYS A 676 -9.25 8.09 15.25
N HIS A 677 -10.50 8.39 15.46
CA HIS A 677 -11.52 7.40 15.76
C HIS A 677 -11.84 6.62 14.50
N GLU A 678 -11.68 5.28 14.53
CA GLU A 678 -12.00 4.43 13.38
C GLU A 678 -13.43 3.92 13.45
N GLY A 679 -13.91 3.58 14.63
CA GLY A 679 -15.27 3.13 14.87
C GLY A 679 -15.45 2.56 16.27
N SER A 680 -16.70 2.34 16.64
CA SER A 680 -17.06 1.76 17.93
C SER A 680 -18.18 0.76 17.79
N GLN A 681 -18.03 -0.39 18.47
CA GLN A 681 -19.03 -1.43 18.55
C GLN A 681 -19.28 -1.81 20.00
N THR A 682 -20.35 -2.53 20.29
CA THR A 682 -20.60 -3.04 21.65
C THR A 682 -19.78 -4.32 21.91
N THR A 683 -19.48 -4.61 23.17
CA THR A 683 -18.87 -5.90 23.55
C THR A 683 -19.75 -7.10 23.17
N LEU A 684 -21.09 -6.95 23.28
CA LEU A 684 -22.04 -7.97 22.82
C LEU A 684 -21.93 -8.25 21.31
N TRP A 685 -21.70 -7.22 20.48
CA TRP A 685 -21.43 -7.40 19.08
C TRP A 685 -20.17 -8.27 18.86
N ALA A 686 -19.11 -8.00 19.61
CA ALA A 686 -17.86 -8.74 19.47
C ALA A 686 -18.02 -10.23 19.83
N GLU A 687 -18.79 -10.54 20.87
CA GLU A 687 -19.11 -11.92 21.25
C GLU A 687 -19.93 -12.60 20.16
N ALA A 688 -21.00 -11.97 19.68
CA ALA A 688 -21.84 -12.51 18.63
C ALA A 688 -21.07 -12.80 17.32
N VAL A 689 -20.19 -11.85 16.94
CA VAL A 689 -19.36 -12.00 15.72
C VAL A 689 -18.32 -13.13 15.88
N ARG A 690 -17.70 -13.26 17.06
CA ARG A 690 -16.76 -14.37 17.34
C ARG A 690 -17.46 -15.72 17.45
N GLU A 691 -18.66 -15.77 17.99
CA GLU A 691 -19.47 -17.00 18.03
C GLU A 691 -19.82 -17.45 16.60
N GLU A 692 -20.18 -16.52 15.72
CA GLU A 692 -20.57 -16.82 14.33
C GLU A 692 -19.36 -17.15 13.42
N TYR A 693 -18.24 -16.44 13.54
CA TYR A 693 -17.10 -16.49 12.60
C TYR A 693 -15.82 -17.12 13.18
N GLY A 694 -15.82 -17.44 14.45
CA GLY A 694 -14.73 -18.08 15.18
C GLY A 694 -13.91 -17.13 16.08
N PRO A 695 -13.26 -17.68 17.13
CA PRO A 695 -12.54 -16.90 18.14
C PRO A 695 -11.30 -16.17 17.57
N GLU A 696 -10.73 -16.67 16.48
CA GLU A 696 -9.54 -16.14 15.82
C GLU A 696 -9.81 -14.89 14.98
N LEU A 697 -11.09 -14.45 14.87
CA LEU A 697 -11.45 -13.32 14.07
C LEU A 697 -10.85 -12.02 14.62
N ASN A 698 -10.10 -11.30 13.78
CA ASN A 698 -9.59 -9.97 14.15
C ASN A 698 -10.70 -8.93 14.05
N LEU A 699 -11.19 -8.48 15.22
CA LEU A 699 -12.29 -7.52 15.32
C LEU A 699 -11.95 -6.13 14.76
N ALA A 700 -10.67 -5.74 14.70
CA ALA A 700 -10.26 -4.46 14.15
C ALA A 700 -10.65 -4.30 12.68
N ARG A 701 -10.77 -5.40 11.93
CA ARG A 701 -11.21 -5.41 10.53
C ARG A 701 -12.64 -4.92 10.35
N TYR A 702 -13.50 -5.07 11.36
CA TYR A 702 -14.93 -4.80 11.27
C TYR A 702 -15.40 -3.72 12.25
N ILE A 703 -14.49 -3.11 12.99
CA ILE A 703 -14.80 -2.15 14.04
C ILE A 703 -15.55 -0.92 13.52
N LYS A 704 -15.27 -0.53 12.27
CA LYS A 704 -15.84 0.63 11.62
C LYS A 704 -17.31 0.45 11.24
N ASP A 705 -17.61 -0.62 10.52
CA ASP A 705 -18.93 -0.80 9.89
C ASP A 705 -19.82 -1.78 10.67
N GLY A 706 -19.27 -2.50 11.64
CA GLY A 706 -19.99 -3.48 12.46
C GLY A 706 -20.48 -4.72 11.71
N ALA A 707 -20.38 -4.74 10.40
CA ALA A 707 -20.87 -5.82 9.56
C ALA A 707 -19.69 -6.65 9.04
N VAL A 708 -19.68 -7.95 9.36
CA VAL A 708 -18.83 -8.93 8.70
C VAL A 708 -19.42 -9.18 7.31
N THR A 709 -19.38 -8.17 6.46
CA THR A 709 -19.81 -8.30 5.06
C THR A 709 -18.65 -8.75 4.20
N ALA A 710 -18.96 -9.40 3.07
CA ALA A 710 -17.96 -9.89 2.10
C ALA A 710 -17.16 -8.79 1.37
N LYS A 711 -17.25 -7.56 1.80
CA LYS A 711 -16.41 -6.45 1.34
C LYS A 711 -15.22 -6.31 2.26
N ASP A 712 -14.29 -7.25 2.14
CA ASP A 712 -12.89 -7.01 2.49
C ASP A 712 -12.26 -6.20 1.33
N ASP A 713 -12.85 -5.04 1.06
CA ASP A 713 -12.23 -4.02 0.24
C ASP A 713 -11.23 -3.35 1.18
N GLY A 714 -10.01 -3.91 1.24
CA GLY A 714 -8.94 -3.35 2.03
C GLY A 714 -8.77 -1.86 1.72
N GLU A 715 -9.11 -1.02 2.68
CA GLU A 715 -8.79 0.42 2.65
C GLU A 715 -7.30 0.65 2.84
#